data_0332ee3a0c2cdee06c9a14d18d86ff2d
#
_entry.id   0332ee3a0c2cdee06c9a14d18d86ff2d
#
_cell.length_a   1.000
_cell.length_b   1.000
_cell.length_c   1.000
_cell.angle_alpha   90.00
_cell.angle_beta   90.00
_cell.angle_gamma   90.00
#
_symmetry.space_group_name_H-M   'P 1'
#
loop_
_entity.id
_entity.type
_entity.pdbx_description
1 polymer ?
#
loop_
_entity_poly.entity_id
_entity_poly.type
_entity_poly.pdbx_seq_one_letter_code
_entity_poly.pdbx_strand_id
1 'polypeptide(L)'
;MLRITLLGLRYRKARLALSALAIVLGVAFVAGTLMMSASINQSYSGSFSAGARNVSVAVAAQKSGDPPGQIGGQQLPPAALAAVRAVPGVAAAAGRLGGSASLLGSNGKLLGAGFGLNVTALNPFTLVSGHLPGKPDQVDVDESTAADEHFRLGQAVHVVDSGGHTRTFYLAGTINLGVSSDFGNASVTAFQTAPAIAVTGEHDYNLIVARAVPGVSPSALAARVSARLSGQDYQVITGTELAADEANSTAHVSKVLTTGLLIFALISLVVACIVVYNTFNILIAQRSRELALQRCVGASRRQVFGSMLAESVITGLAASVAGVLAGIGVSWGLLQVTSTHPPLVLSPAAVVIALATGLLVTVSASVLPARAATRVAPLAALAVAVEPAVTTRVGWRRVAVAIGSCAIGGGLAYAGMNWGSVDGLVGLAAGGCMCFVALLAIGPLIAPPIIAFLGWLPARLTRVTAQLATANARRNPHRVATTTAALTVGLTLVTLFSVIVSSVQKSSDAAIDGHYPFDYMVQNTEHGQPVPPRIIGALDHSSRLALVAAAYQHMATVGRETVPLGAYSHNALGTAVRPAMVSGTLAAVGPGTAAVDISASAPLHTSLGGMIVVHTPDAGPERLRVVAVYNSATYKSPLPVVLISAADYLRGYRPAGPDTVVVDAASGVSTAASRAVVASAIAADPLLEVQTAADYKAQLNHSVDTILELFAALLGLAILIALFGISSTLTLSVIERTRESALLRALGLTRGQLRRMLLCEAVLMAVLAAVLGIGLGSAFGVAMVHALSSYSSGRIALSIPYQQLALCALISAGAGLLAAVMPARRAARTSVVTAMADS
;
A
#
# COMPACT_ATOMS: atom_id res chain seq x y z
N MET A 1 39.50 -9.21 -27.94
CA MET A 1 38.04 -8.89 -27.96
C MET A 1 37.67 -7.85 -26.90
N LEU A 2 38.03 -8.03 -25.62
CA LEU A 2 37.61 -7.08 -24.54
C LEU A 2 38.09 -5.63 -24.79
N ARG A 3 39.33 -5.42 -25.27
CA ARG A 3 39.85 -4.08 -25.65
C ARG A 3 39.05 -3.42 -26.79
N ILE A 4 38.60 -4.21 -27.77
CA ILE A 4 37.80 -3.70 -28.91
C ILE A 4 36.41 -3.32 -28.40
N THR A 5 35.83 -4.10 -27.49
CA THR A 5 34.54 -3.82 -26.87
C THR A 5 34.60 -2.53 -26.05
N LEU A 6 35.63 -2.33 -25.22
CA LEU A 6 35.81 -1.13 -24.39
C LEU A 6 36.05 0.14 -25.23
N LEU A 7 36.82 0.07 -26.30
CA LEU A 7 37.00 1.20 -27.23
C LEU A 7 35.72 1.54 -27.99
N GLY A 8 34.95 0.51 -28.39
CA GLY A 8 33.63 0.68 -29.01
C GLY A 8 32.61 1.37 -28.12
N LEU A 9 32.60 1.06 -26.80
CA LEU A 9 31.74 1.71 -25.77
C LEU A 9 32.05 3.21 -25.65
N ARG A 10 33.35 3.59 -25.74
CA ARG A 10 33.80 4.99 -25.58
C ARG A 10 33.37 5.90 -26.76
N TYR A 11 33.29 5.36 -27.97
CA TYR A 11 32.88 6.12 -29.17
C TYR A 11 31.37 6.25 -29.33
N ARG A 12 30.54 5.44 -28.59
CA ARG A 12 29.09 5.33 -28.80
C ARG A 12 28.27 5.76 -27.60
N LYS A 13 28.80 6.67 -26.76
CA LYS A 13 28.23 7.08 -25.48
C LYS A 13 26.72 7.46 -25.56
N ALA A 14 26.32 8.21 -26.58
CA ALA A 14 24.93 8.70 -26.70
C ALA A 14 23.89 7.59 -26.96
N ARG A 15 24.29 6.52 -27.68
CA ARG A 15 23.38 5.38 -27.97
C ARG A 15 23.25 4.44 -26.76
N LEU A 16 24.40 4.20 -26.11
CA LEU A 16 24.45 3.39 -24.89
C LEU A 16 23.72 4.08 -23.71
N ALA A 17 23.74 5.41 -23.66
CA ALA A 17 23.03 6.17 -22.65
C ALA A 17 21.51 5.95 -22.69
N LEU A 18 20.92 5.80 -23.89
CA LEU A 18 19.48 5.52 -24.01
C LEU A 18 19.12 4.12 -23.53
N SER A 19 19.95 3.10 -23.83
CA SER A 19 19.70 1.75 -23.31
C SER A 19 20.01 1.65 -21.82
N ALA A 20 21.09 2.30 -21.37
CA ALA A 20 21.45 2.36 -19.96
C ALA A 20 20.36 3.05 -19.13
N LEU A 21 19.73 4.11 -19.65
CA LEU A 21 18.67 4.83 -18.94
C LEU A 21 17.44 3.96 -18.67
N ALA A 22 17.05 3.11 -19.62
CA ALA A 22 15.94 2.16 -19.40
C ALA A 22 16.27 1.15 -18.30
N ILE A 23 17.53 0.67 -18.25
CA ILE A 23 18.00 -0.22 -17.19
C ILE A 23 18.07 0.54 -15.85
N VAL A 24 18.60 1.76 -15.84
CA VAL A 24 18.68 2.63 -14.67
C VAL A 24 17.29 2.83 -14.05
N LEU A 25 16.31 3.19 -14.86
CA LEU A 25 14.93 3.41 -14.39
C LEU A 25 14.30 2.12 -13.84
N GLY A 26 14.46 0.98 -14.53
CA GLY A 26 13.96 -0.31 -14.06
C GLY A 26 14.60 -0.76 -12.75
N VAL A 27 15.94 -0.63 -12.64
CA VAL A 27 16.67 -0.97 -11.41
C VAL A 27 16.38 0.03 -10.29
N ALA A 28 16.25 1.32 -10.59
CA ALA A 28 15.89 2.35 -9.64
C ALA A 28 14.52 2.08 -9.01
N PHE A 29 13.59 1.62 -9.83
CA PHE A 29 12.27 1.23 -9.36
C PHE A 29 12.35 0.03 -8.39
N VAL A 30 13.02 -1.05 -8.79
CA VAL A 30 13.19 -2.25 -7.94
C VAL A 30 13.94 -1.91 -6.65
N ALA A 31 15.06 -1.19 -6.76
CA ALA A 31 15.85 -0.77 -5.61
C ALA A 31 15.06 0.15 -4.66
N GLY A 32 14.34 1.13 -5.22
CA GLY A 32 13.51 2.06 -4.48
C GLY A 32 12.41 1.34 -3.70
N THR A 33 11.71 0.42 -4.34
CA THR A 33 10.65 -0.40 -3.71
C THR A 33 11.19 -1.30 -2.60
N LEU A 34 12.32 -2.00 -2.85
CA LEU A 34 12.94 -2.89 -1.85
C LEU A 34 13.49 -2.11 -0.65
N MET A 35 14.13 -0.96 -0.88
CA MET A 35 14.64 -0.10 0.19
C MET A 35 13.52 0.55 1.00
N MET A 36 12.47 1.02 0.35
CA MET A 36 11.26 1.53 1.03
C MET A 36 10.63 0.44 1.90
N SER A 37 10.44 -0.76 1.36
CA SER A 37 9.94 -1.91 2.13
C SER A 37 10.84 -2.27 3.31
N ALA A 38 12.17 -2.23 3.12
CA ALA A 38 13.14 -2.48 4.19
C ALA A 38 13.09 -1.39 5.26
N SER A 39 12.94 -0.10 4.86
CA SER A 39 12.81 1.02 5.78
C SER A 39 11.55 0.91 6.63
N ILE A 40 10.41 0.63 6.02
CA ILE A 40 9.14 0.41 6.70
C ILE A 40 9.27 -0.77 7.67
N ASN A 41 9.74 -1.93 7.21
CA ASN A 41 9.90 -3.11 8.05
C ASN A 41 10.89 -2.90 9.20
N GLN A 42 11.99 -2.18 8.98
CA GLN A 42 12.96 -1.91 10.02
C GLN A 42 12.46 -0.88 11.05
N SER A 43 11.67 0.10 10.61
CA SER A 43 11.00 1.01 11.54
C SER A 43 10.08 0.23 12.47
N TYR A 44 9.26 -0.67 11.96
CA TYR A 44 8.40 -1.51 12.80
C TYR A 44 9.20 -2.49 13.69
N SER A 45 10.15 -3.25 13.14
CA SER A 45 10.91 -4.26 13.91
C SER A 45 11.92 -3.63 14.89
N GLY A 46 12.49 -2.49 14.54
CA GLY A 46 13.45 -1.77 15.38
C GLY A 46 12.84 -1.32 16.71
N SER A 47 11.60 -0.93 16.69
CA SER A 47 10.83 -0.46 17.83
C SER A 47 10.52 -1.57 18.82
N PHE A 48 10.01 -2.68 18.33
CA PHE A 48 9.67 -3.82 19.17
C PHE A 48 10.93 -4.43 19.78
N SER A 49 12.03 -4.49 19.05
CA SER A 49 13.32 -4.93 19.59
C SER A 49 13.91 -3.97 20.63
N ALA A 50 13.63 -2.67 20.51
CA ALA A 50 14.03 -1.67 21.54
C ALA A 50 13.23 -1.87 22.83
N GLY A 51 11.90 -2.10 22.71
CA GLY A 51 11.03 -2.37 23.86
C GLY A 51 11.36 -3.68 24.61
N ALA A 52 11.85 -4.69 23.90
CA ALA A 52 12.29 -5.96 24.49
C ALA A 52 13.77 -5.95 24.94
N ARG A 53 14.52 -4.89 24.69
CA ARG A 53 15.92 -4.76 25.07
C ARG A 53 16.06 -4.82 26.58
N ASN A 54 16.93 -5.69 27.08
CA ASN A 54 17.12 -5.96 28.51
C ASN A 54 15.94 -6.66 29.23
N VAL A 55 14.95 -7.16 28.50
CA VAL A 55 13.86 -7.97 29.03
C VAL A 55 14.17 -9.44 28.78
N SER A 56 14.24 -10.24 29.85
CA SER A 56 14.42 -11.70 29.75
C SER A 56 13.07 -12.40 29.68
N VAL A 57 12.09 -11.92 30.45
CA VAL A 57 10.73 -12.50 30.55
C VAL A 57 9.71 -11.36 30.64
N ALA A 58 8.57 -11.57 30.01
CA ALA A 58 7.42 -10.72 30.12
C ALA A 58 6.20 -11.54 30.59
N VAL A 59 5.36 -10.91 31.38
CA VAL A 59 4.08 -11.45 31.85
C VAL A 59 2.99 -10.53 31.36
N ALA A 60 2.05 -11.09 30.59
CA ALA A 60 0.85 -10.42 30.13
C ALA A 60 -0.39 -11.15 30.67
N ALA A 61 -1.49 -10.45 30.82
CA ALA A 61 -2.76 -11.09 31.11
C ALA A 61 -3.25 -11.84 29.86
N GLN A 62 -3.64 -13.10 30.01
CA GLN A 62 -4.18 -13.93 28.95
C GLN A 62 -5.69 -13.99 29.08
N LYS A 63 -6.42 -13.61 28.05
CA LYS A 63 -7.82 -13.96 27.92
C LYS A 63 -7.96 -15.39 27.41
N SER A 64 -8.86 -16.14 28.02
CA SER A 64 -9.27 -17.44 27.50
C SER A 64 -9.90 -17.28 26.13
N GLY A 65 -9.17 -17.64 25.06
CA GLY A 65 -9.64 -17.50 23.67
C GLY A 65 -8.83 -16.56 22.78
N ASP A 66 -7.92 -15.76 23.34
CA ASP A 66 -7.01 -14.95 22.51
C ASP A 66 -5.95 -15.85 21.86
N PRO A 67 -5.62 -15.59 20.57
CA PRO A 67 -4.46 -16.24 19.95
C PRO A 67 -3.22 -16.00 20.81
N PRO A 68 -2.31 -16.98 20.95
CA PRO A 68 -1.05 -16.76 21.65
C PRO A 68 -0.34 -15.56 21.02
N GLY A 69 -0.03 -14.54 21.84
CA GLY A 69 0.72 -13.36 21.37
C GLY A 69 -0.06 -12.07 21.23
N GLN A 70 -1.37 -12.02 21.39
CA GLN A 70 -2.07 -10.74 21.53
C GLN A 70 -1.98 -10.23 22.98
N ILE A 71 -1.11 -9.25 23.18
CA ILE A 71 -0.99 -8.53 24.45
C ILE A 71 -2.06 -7.44 24.44
N GLY A 72 -3.13 -7.65 25.18
CA GLY A 72 -4.15 -6.59 25.28
C GLY A 72 -5.43 -6.97 26.00
N GLY A 73 -5.82 -6.11 26.91
CA GLY A 73 -7.17 -6.00 27.41
C GLY A 73 -7.45 -6.32 28.88
N GLN A 74 -6.67 -7.15 29.54
CA GLN A 74 -6.71 -7.29 31.00
C GLN A 74 -5.43 -6.74 31.62
N GLN A 75 -5.58 -6.00 32.69
CA GLN A 75 -4.46 -5.41 33.40
C GLN A 75 -3.95 -6.37 34.50
N LEU A 76 -2.67 -6.25 34.82
CA LEU A 76 -1.98 -7.05 35.82
C LEU A 76 -1.93 -6.30 37.16
N PRO A 77 -2.49 -6.84 38.24
CA PRO A 77 -2.50 -6.14 39.52
C PRO A 77 -1.07 -6.02 40.10
N PRO A 78 -0.81 -5.04 40.99
CA PRO A 78 0.48 -4.87 41.65
C PRO A 78 0.96 -6.12 42.41
N ALA A 79 0.05 -6.97 42.88
CA ALA A 79 0.36 -8.25 43.50
C ALA A 79 1.11 -9.21 42.55
N ALA A 80 0.79 -9.21 41.26
CA ALA A 80 1.50 -10.00 40.25
C ALA A 80 2.96 -9.55 40.09
N LEU A 81 3.23 -8.24 40.08
CA LEU A 81 4.59 -7.70 40.08
C LEU A 81 5.38 -8.13 41.33
N ALA A 82 4.75 -8.10 42.51
CA ALA A 82 5.39 -8.55 43.74
C ALA A 82 5.73 -10.04 43.66
N ALA A 83 4.83 -10.86 43.12
CA ALA A 83 5.05 -12.30 42.92
C ALA A 83 6.23 -12.58 41.95
N VAL A 84 6.32 -11.83 40.86
CA VAL A 84 7.45 -11.96 39.90
C VAL A 84 8.79 -11.52 40.51
N ARG A 85 8.81 -10.44 41.31
CA ARG A 85 10.02 -10.01 42.02
C ARG A 85 10.56 -11.02 43.00
N ALA A 86 9.70 -11.82 43.59
CA ALA A 86 10.06 -12.87 44.55
C ALA A 86 10.62 -14.17 43.90
N VAL A 87 10.62 -14.27 42.58
CA VAL A 87 11.10 -15.49 41.87
C VAL A 87 12.63 -15.53 41.88
N PRO A 88 13.24 -16.65 42.34
CA PRO A 88 14.70 -16.82 42.30
C PRO A 88 15.24 -16.75 40.87
N GLY A 89 16.23 -15.88 40.66
CA GLY A 89 16.81 -15.64 39.32
C GLY A 89 16.35 -14.35 38.63
N VAL A 90 15.46 -13.60 39.25
CA VAL A 90 15.08 -12.24 38.80
C VAL A 90 16.09 -11.23 39.34
N ALA A 91 16.76 -10.49 38.46
CA ALA A 91 17.66 -9.40 38.83
C ALA A 91 16.89 -8.07 39.02
N ALA A 92 15.91 -7.83 38.19
CA ALA A 92 15.03 -6.67 38.26
C ALA A 92 13.67 -7.00 37.62
N ALA A 93 12.58 -6.52 38.21
CA ALA A 93 11.25 -6.59 37.59
C ALA A 93 10.51 -5.27 37.76
N ALA A 94 9.83 -4.87 36.69
CA ALA A 94 9.08 -3.60 36.60
C ALA A 94 7.72 -3.84 35.95
N GLY A 95 6.71 -3.16 36.48
CA GLY A 95 5.40 -3.07 35.82
C GLY A 95 5.40 -1.89 34.86
N ARG A 96 5.07 -2.14 33.60
CA ARG A 96 4.85 -1.12 32.60
C ARG A 96 3.38 -0.71 32.65
N LEU A 97 3.16 0.56 32.89
CA LEU A 97 1.86 1.17 32.89
C LEU A 97 1.76 2.05 31.64
N GLY A 98 0.64 1.97 30.96
CA GLY A 98 0.37 2.80 29.80
C GLY A 98 -1.11 3.13 29.75
N GLY A 99 -1.42 4.38 29.51
CA GLY A 99 -2.79 4.89 29.42
C GLY A 99 -2.82 6.25 28.73
N SER A 100 -3.96 6.84 28.73
CA SER A 100 -4.28 8.08 28.04
C SER A 100 -3.61 9.30 28.69
N ALA A 101 -2.91 10.11 27.92
CA ALA A 101 -2.24 11.33 28.39
C ALA A 101 -1.95 12.27 27.20
N SER A 102 -2.91 13.10 26.81
CA SER A 102 -2.82 13.96 25.64
C SER A 102 -2.07 15.25 25.90
N LEU A 103 -1.20 15.65 24.98
CA LEU A 103 -0.47 16.92 25.03
C LEU A 103 -1.25 18.05 24.37
N LEU A 104 -1.18 19.23 24.97
CA LEU A 104 -1.58 20.47 24.31
C LEU A 104 -0.38 21.06 23.55
N GLY A 105 -0.59 21.38 22.28
CA GLY A 105 0.38 22.07 21.47
C GLY A 105 0.58 23.52 21.92
N SER A 106 1.58 24.17 21.35
CA SER A 106 1.91 25.59 21.58
C SER A 106 0.73 26.53 21.27
N ASN A 107 -0.23 26.10 20.46
CA ASN A 107 -1.45 26.82 20.10
C ASN A 107 -2.63 26.57 21.07
N GLY A 108 -2.44 25.79 22.13
CA GLY A 108 -3.47 25.41 23.10
C GLY A 108 -4.48 24.37 22.61
N LYS A 109 -4.22 23.74 21.43
CA LYS A 109 -5.04 22.64 20.91
C LYS A 109 -4.40 21.30 21.24
N LEU A 110 -5.23 20.26 21.38
CA LEU A 110 -4.73 18.90 21.53
C LEU A 110 -3.93 18.47 20.29
N LEU A 111 -2.80 17.79 20.54
CA LEU A 111 -1.94 17.22 19.52
C LEU A 111 -2.40 15.83 19.03
N GLY A 112 -3.69 15.57 19.03
CA GLY A 112 -4.27 14.26 18.75
C GLY A 112 -4.32 13.38 20.00
N ALA A 113 -4.41 12.06 19.79
CA ALA A 113 -4.35 11.09 20.88
C ALA A 113 -2.99 11.12 21.57
N GLY A 114 -2.97 11.05 22.89
CA GLY A 114 -1.76 11.03 23.70
C GLY A 114 -1.62 9.74 24.50
N PHE A 115 -0.41 9.22 24.60
CA PHE A 115 -0.13 8.02 25.37
C PHE A 115 0.90 8.29 26.47
N GLY A 116 0.50 8.06 27.73
CA GLY A 116 1.34 8.24 28.91
C GLY A 116 1.94 6.93 29.36
N LEU A 117 3.26 6.92 29.58
CA LEU A 117 4.03 5.79 30.08
C LEU A 117 4.60 6.09 31.47
N ASN A 118 4.87 5.04 32.25
CA ASN A 118 5.69 5.20 33.44
C ASN A 118 7.17 4.91 33.17
N VAL A 119 8.06 5.69 33.76
CA VAL A 119 9.50 5.45 33.77
C VAL A 119 9.84 4.36 34.78
N THR A 120 10.59 3.35 34.35
CA THR A 120 10.98 2.19 35.16
C THR A 120 12.46 1.85 34.98
N ALA A 121 12.95 0.83 35.68
CA ALA A 121 14.31 0.30 35.46
C ALA A 121 14.47 -0.46 34.14
N LEU A 122 13.35 -0.83 33.49
CA LEU A 122 13.29 -1.59 32.23
C LEU A 122 12.39 -0.84 31.23
N ASN A 123 12.79 0.36 30.86
CA ASN A 123 12.02 1.20 29.94
C ASN A 123 11.93 0.60 28.52
N PRO A 124 10.79 0.78 27.81
CA PRO A 124 10.67 0.43 26.41
C PRO A 124 11.28 1.48 25.46
N PHE A 125 11.79 2.59 25.94
CA PHE A 125 12.31 3.74 25.19
C PHE A 125 13.75 4.07 25.56
N THR A 126 14.40 4.87 24.72
CA THR A 126 15.74 5.43 24.98
C THR A 126 15.66 6.95 25.17
N LEU A 127 16.45 7.46 26.09
CA LEU A 127 16.59 8.90 26.29
C LEU A 127 17.46 9.48 25.16
N VAL A 128 16.96 10.54 24.49
CA VAL A 128 17.67 11.24 23.40
C VAL A 128 18.38 12.49 23.91
N SER A 129 17.66 13.32 24.66
CA SER A 129 18.23 14.53 25.23
C SER A 129 17.64 14.80 26.63
N GLY A 130 18.34 15.58 27.46
CA GLY A 130 17.91 15.86 28.80
C GLY A 130 18.19 14.72 29.80
N HIS A 131 17.28 14.51 30.73
CA HIS A 131 17.34 13.44 31.73
C HIS A 131 15.94 12.88 32.01
N LEU A 132 15.85 11.64 32.49
CA LEU A 132 14.57 11.04 32.89
C LEU A 132 13.92 11.86 34.03
N PRO A 133 12.57 11.89 34.12
CA PRO A 133 11.82 12.60 35.12
C PRO A 133 12.28 12.25 36.55
N GLY A 134 12.95 13.15 37.21
CA GLY A 134 13.44 13.00 38.59
C GLY A 134 12.50 13.54 39.64
N LYS A 135 11.49 14.35 39.23
CA LYS A 135 10.48 14.97 40.08
C LYS A 135 9.07 14.66 39.59
N PRO A 136 8.05 14.73 40.46
CA PRO A 136 6.67 14.44 40.07
C PRO A 136 6.06 15.44 39.07
N ASP A 137 6.62 16.64 38.96
CA ASP A 137 6.22 17.72 38.04
C ASP A 137 7.00 17.69 36.72
N GLN A 138 7.80 16.65 36.46
CA GLN A 138 8.59 16.48 35.24
C GLN A 138 7.99 15.41 34.32
N VAL A 139 8.17 15.62 33.02
CA VAL A 139 7.73 14.73 31.95
C VAL A 139 8.77 14.67 30.87
N ASP A 140 8.92 13.50 30.23
CA ASP A 140 9.62 13.37 28.97
C ASP A 140 8.58 13.26 27.86
N VAL A 141 8.89 13.81 26.68
CA VAL A 141 8.05 13.81 25.50
C VAL A 141 8.81 13.12 24.37
N ASP A 142 8.13 12.46 23.48
CA ASP A 142 8.77 11.86 22.31
C ASP A 142 9.46 12.92 21.43
N GLU A 143 10.58 12.53 20.83
CA GLU A 143 11.48 13.41 20.08
C GLU A 143 10.77 14.12 18.93
N SER A 144 9.89 13.43 18.21
CA SER A 144 9.17 13.99 17.07
C SER A 144 8.15 15.04 17.49
N THR A 145 7.31 14.76 18.50
CA THR A 145 6.35 15.73 19.03
C THR A 145 7.07 16.95 19.60
N ALA A 146 8.19 16.73 20.31
CA ALA A 146 8.97 17.84 20.85
C ALA A 146 9.61 18.72 19.76
N ALA A 147 10.04 18.12 18.65
CA ALA A 147 10.58 18.82 17.48
C ALA A 147 9.51 19.61 16.72
N ASP A 148 8.37 18.99 16.43
CA ASP A 148 7.27 19.60 15.67
C ASP A 148 6.64 20.78 16.39
N GLU A 149 6.43 20.67 17.69
CA GLU A 149 5.88 21.72 18.54
C GLU A 149 6.95 22.70 19.07
N HIS A 150 8.22 22.46 18.73
CA HIS A 150 9.37 23.31 19.14
C HIS A 150 9.49 23.41 20.66
N PHE A 151 9.17 22.36 21.42
CA PHE A 151 9.31 22.31 22.85
C PHE A 151 10.80 22.33 23.27
N ARG A 152 11.10 23.05 24.35
CA ARG A 152 12.47 23.19 24.89
C ARG A 152 12.57 22.54 26.26
N LEU A 153 13.72 21.97 26.58
CA LEU A 153 13.99 21.42 27.90
C LEU A 153 13.80 22.53 28.99
N GLY A 154 13.10 22.15 30.06
CA GLY A 154 12.71 23.05 31.14
C GLY A 154 11.46 23.89 30.89
N GLN A 155 10.85 23.81 29.66
CA GLN A 155 9.61 24.50 29.32
C GLN A 155 8.42 23.82 30.01
N ALA A 156 7.42 24.60 30.39
CA ALA A 156 6.13 24.08 30.85
C ALA A 156 5.36 23.49 29.65
N VAL A 157 4.90 22.26 29.78
CA VAL A 157 4.02 21.56 28.85
C VAL A 157 2.74 21.19 29.56
N HIS A 158 1.64 21.24 28.85
CA HIS A 158 0.34 20.97 29.41
C HIS A 158 -0.16 19.59 28.92
N VAL A 159 -0.47 18.72 29.86
CA VAL A 159 -0.98 17.39 29.64
C VAL A 159 -2.41 17.32 30.12
N VAL A 160 -3.32 16.81 29.31
CA VAL A 160 -4.69 16.55 29.67
C VAL A 160 -4.76 15.11 30.21
N ASP A 161 -5.22 14.96 31.45
CA ASP A 161 -5.36 13.65 32.09
C ASP A 161 -6.61 12.89 31.57
N SER A 162 -6.74 11.61 31.91
CA SER A 162 -7.87 10.76 31.51
C SER A 162 -9.24 11.29 31.99
N GLY A 163 -9.25 12.20 33.00
CA GLY A 163 -10.45 12.89 33.48
C GLY A 163 -10.76 14.19 32.73
N GLY A 164 -9.97 14.58 31.73
CA GLY A 164 -10.13 15.84 30.99
C GLY A 164 -9.55 17.08 31.67
N HIS A 165 -8.80 16.92 32.77
CA HIS A 165 -8.19 18.07 33.46
C HIS A 165 -6.79 18.36 32.94
N THR A 166 -6.53 19.61 32.65
CA THR A 166 -5.20 20.03 32.21
C THR A 166 -4.25 20.15 33.43
N ARG A 167 -3.13 19.42 33.34
CA ARG A 167 -2.02 19.46 34.31
C ARG A 167 -0.78 20.05 33.68
N THR A 168 -0.01 20.81 34.45
CA THR A 168 1.23 21.40 33.97
C THR A 168 2.43 20.59 34.47
N PHE A 169 3.30 20.22 33.54
CA PHE A 169 4.56 19.54 33.77
C PHE A 169 5.70 20.32 33.13
N TYR A 170 6.94 20.01 33.51
CA TYR A 170 8.15 20.62 32.93
C TYR A 170 8.91 19.56 32.12
N LEU A 171 9.25 19.90 30.88
CA LEU A 171 9.96 18.99 29.99
C LEU A 171 11.37 18.70 30.53
N ALA A 172 11.62 17.46 30.97
CA ALA A 172 12.90 17.02 31.52
C ALA A 172 13.81 16.41 30.46
N GLY A 173 13.25 15.71 29.51
CA GLY A 173 13.98 15.05 28.43
C GLY A 173 13.12 14.77 27.24
N THR A 174 13.78 14.35 26.17
CA THR A 174 13.11 13.76 25.00
C THR A 174 13.45 12.28 24.89
N ILE A 175 12.46 11.47 24.54
CA ILE A 175 12.57 10.01 24.45
C ILE A 175 12.32 9.54 23.02
N ASN A 176 12.93 8.40 22.69
CA ASN A 176 12.70 7.72 21.43
C ASN A 176 12.26 6.28 21.73
N LEU A 177 11.07 5.92 21.27
CA LEU A 177 10.52 4.57 21.42
C LEU A 177 10.99 3.63 20.30
N GLY A 178 11.79 4.15 19.34
CA GLY A 178 12.29 3.37 18.21
C GLY A 178 11.33 3.36 17.01
N VAL A 179 10.03 3.41 17.21
CA VAL A 179 9.05 3.91 16.25
C VAL A 179 8.80 5.33 16.69
N SER A 180 9.08 6.27 15.84
CA SER A 180 8.58 7.61 16.01
C SER A 180 7.09 7.52 16.35
N SER A 181 6.59 8.49 17.05
CA SER A 181 5.20 8.88 17.34
C SER A 181 4.13 8.53 16.32
N ASP A 182 4.42 7.64 15.40
CA ASP A 182 3.64 7.18 14.27
C ASP A 182 2.57 6.15 14.59
N PHE A 183 2.25 5.98 15.87
CA PHE A 183 0.96 5.45 16.25
C PHE A 183 -0.13 6.48 15.91
N GLY A 184 -0.30 6.74 14.62
CA GLY A 184 -1.41 7.53 14.11
C GLY A 184 -1.51 8.98 14.63
N ASN A 185 -0.40 9.75 14.65
CA ASN A 185 -0.34 11.09 15.24
C ASN A 185 -0.51 11.14 16.78
N ALA A 186 -0.20 10.07 17.51
CA ALA A 186 -0.29 10.07 18.95
C ALA A 186 1.01 10.61 19.57
N SER A 187 0.91 11.61 20.46
CA SER A 187 2.02 12.07 21.27
C SER A 187 2.32 11.07 22.39
N VAL A 188 3.60 10.84 22.71
CA VAL A 188 3.99 9.96 23.81
C VAL A 188 4.69 10.76 24.91
N THR A 189 4.21 10.54 26.13
CA THR A 189 4.75 11.17 27.34
C THR A 189 5.20 10.10 28.33
N ALA A 190 6.28 10.37 29.06
CA ALA A 190 6.75 9.47 30.11
C ALA A 190 6.89 10.21 31.44
N PHE A 191 6.32 9.63 32.49
CA PHE A 191 6.24 10.21 33.84
C PHE A 191 6.88 9.28 34.86
N GLN A 192 7.15 9.78 36.05
CA GLN A 192 7.33 8.88 37.20
C GLN A 192 6.05 8.05 37.42
N THR A 193 6.16 6.88 38.06
CA THR A 193 5.01 5.95 38.22
C THR A 193 3.82 6.60 38.94
N ALA A 194 4.02 7.40 39.98
CA ALA A 194 2.91 8.04 40.71
C ALA A 194 2.18 9.13 39.87
N PRO A 195 2.90 10.08 39.20
CA PRO A 195 2.26 10.97 38.23
C PRO A 195 1.62 10.24 37.05
N ALA A 196 2.24 9.16 36.53
CA ALA A 196 1.66 8.36 35.46
C ALA A 196 0.28 7.84 35.86
N ILE A 197 0.15 7.22 37.05
CA ILE A 197 -1.13 6.77 37.60
C ILE A 197 -2.13 7.92 37.71
N ALA A 198 -1.68 9.08 38.20
CA ALA A 198 -2.56 10.24 38.41
C ALA A 198 -3.03 10.88 37.08
N VAL A 199 -2.26 10.75 36.00
CA VAL A 199 -2.59 11.28 34.68
C VAL A 199 -3.41 10.26 33.88
N THR A 200 -3.01 9.00 33.86
CA THR A 200 -3.69 7.96 33.06
C THR A 200 -4.94 7.39 33.74
N GLY A 201 -5.04 7.52 35.08
CA GLY A 201 -6.09 6.88 35.88
C GLY A 201 -5.91 5.37 36.06
N GLU A 202 -4.82 4.79 35.49
CA GLU A 202 -4.55 3.36 35.50
C GLU A 202 -3.77 2.95 36.73
N HIS A 203 -4.26 1.98 37.48
CA HIS A 203 -3.61 1.48 38.69
C HIS A 203 -2.93 0.13 38.48
N ASP A 204 -3.33 -0.61 37.48
CA ASP A 204 -2.82 -1.92 37.12
C ASP A 204 -1.86 -1.83 35.93
N TYR A 205 -1.03 -2.83 35.73
CA TYR A 205 0.01 -2.82 34.70
C TYR A 205 -0.48 -3.50 33.41
N ASN A 206 -0.13 -2.92 32.27
CA ASN A 206 -0.38 -3.54 30.98
C ASN A 206 0.56 -4.73 30.74
N LEU A 207 1.78 -4.66 31.30
CA LEU A 207 2.82 -5.66 31.14
C LEU A 207 3.75 -5.67 32.34
N ILE A 208 4.14 -6.83 32.83
CA ILE A 208 5.22 -6.97 33.80
C ILE A 208 6.44 -7.54 33.08
N VAL A 209 7.55 -6.82 33.13
CA VAL A 209 8.82 -7.24 32.51
C VAL A 209 9.87 -7.55 33.56
N ALA A 210 10.69 -8.56 33.32
CA ALA A 210 11.73 -8.99 34.23
C ALA A 210 13.05 -9.26 33.49
N ARG A 211 14.18 -8.98 34.17
CA ARG A 211 15.52 -9.29 33.70
C ARG A 211 16.11 -10.40 34.57
N ALA A 212 16.73 -11.38 33.91
CA ALA A 212 17.40 -12.48 34.58
C ALA A 212 18.74 -12.06 35.22
N VAL A 213 19.11 -12.73 36.30
CA VAL A 213 20.47 -12.67 36.83
C VAL A 213 21.44 -13.31 35.81
N PRO A 214 22.69 -12.82 35.70
CA PRO A 214 23.69 -13.42 34.82
C PRO A 214 23.81 -14.92 35.08
N GLY A 215 23.76 -15.74 34.00
CA GLY A 215 23.83 -17.20 34.07
C GLY A 215 22.47 -17.91 34.10
N VAL A 216 21.35 -17.22 34.20
CA VAL A 216 19.99 -17.80 34.06
C VAL A 216 19.46 -17.54 32.67
N SER A 217 19.09 -18.60 31.93
CA SER A 217 18.51 -18.45 30.61
C SER A 217 17.09 -17.85 30.69
N PRO A 218 16.67 -17.06 29.68
CA PRO A 218 15.31 -16.51 29.65
C PRO A 218 14.20 -17.56 29.73
N SER A 219 14.38 -18.70 29.06
CA SER A 219 13.43 -19.83 29.10
C SER A 219 13.34 -20.47 30.47
N ALA A 220 14.48 -20.65 31.17
CA ALA A 220 14.46 -21.17 32.54
C ALA A 220 13.80 -20.21 33.52
N LEU A 221 13.99 -18.88 33.32
CA LEU A 221 13.32 -17.89 34.14
C LEU A 221 11.81 -17.86 33.84
N ALA A 222 11.42 -17.96 32.57
CA ALA A 222 10.01 -18.00 32.17
C ALA A 222 9.27 -19.19 32.81
N ALA A 223 9.89 -20.37 32.81
CA ALA A 223 9.31 -21.54 33.47
C ALA A 223 9.12 -21.34 34.98
N ARG A 224 10.08 -20.71 35.67
CA ARG A 224 9.96 -20.40 37.11
C ARG A 224 8.87 -19.36 37.40
N VAL A 225 8.78 -18.33 36.59
CA VAL A 225 7.74 -17.30 36.72
C VAL A 225 6.36 -17.89 36.43
N SER A 226 6.22 -18.70 35.39
CA SER A 226 4.99 -19.42 35.07
C SER A 226 4.53 -20.34 36.21
N ALA A 227 5.46 -21.11 36.80
CA ALA A 227 5.16 -21.96 37.95
C ALA A 227 4.71 -21.17 39.18
N ARG A 228 5.26 -19.96 39.41
CA ARG A 228 4.89 -19.09 40.53
C ARG A 228 3.54 -18.42 40.36
N LEU A 229 3.17 -18.16 39.11
CA LEU A 229 1.86 -17.51 38.73
C LEU A 229 0.81 -18.55 38.30
N SER A 230 1.10 -19.86 38.48
CA SER A 230 0.15 -20.95 38.14
C SER A 230 -1.17 -20.77 38.86
N GLY A 231 -2.27 -20.98 38.15
CA GLY A 231 -3.63 -20.78 38.66
C GLY A 231 -4.23 -19.39 38.41
N GLN A 232 -3.52 -18.52 37.71
CA GLN A 232 -4.00 -17.24 37.21
C GLN A 232 -3.90 -17.24 35.67
N ASP A 233 -4.82 -16.57 34.99
CA ASP A 233 -4.83 -16.48 33.51
C ASP A 233 -3.76 -15.49 32.99
N TYR A 234 -2.50 -15.84 33.25
CA TYR A 234 -1.35 -15.05 32.79
C TYR A 234 -0.51 -15.82 31.80
N GLN A 235 -0.13 -15.16 30.73
CA GLN A 235 0.83 -15.65 29.76
C GLN A 235 2.24 -15.17 30.14
N VAL A 236 3.18 -16.12 30.25
CA VAL A 236 4.58 -15.84 30.51
C VAL A 236 5.39 -16.18 29.27
N ILE A 237 6.02 -15.19 28.68
CA ILE A 237 6.79 -15.29 27.44
C ILE A 237 8.21 -14.77 27.64
N THR A 238 9.13 -15.21 26.81
CA THR A 238 10.49 -14.65 26.79
C THR A 238 10.52 -13.29 26.11
N GLY A 239 11.54 -12.47 26.38
CA GLY A 239 11.70 -11.18 25.72
C GLY A 239 11.83 -11.27 24.19
N THR A 240 12.37 -12.39 23.68
CA THR A 240 12.44 -12.65 22.23
C THR A 240 11.07 -13.01 21.64
N GLU A 241 10.25 -13.76 22.37
CA GLU A 241 8.86 -14.03 21.99
C GLU A 241 8.02 -12.76 22.04
N LEU A 242 8.18 -11.93 23.08
CA LEU A 242 7.51 -10.62 23.16
C LEU A 242 7.79 -9.77 21.92
N ALA A 243 9.07 -9.62 21.54
CA ALA A 243 9.44 -8.86 20.35
C ALA A 243 8.86 -9.45 19.05
N ALA A 244 8.81 -10.78 18.96
CA ALA A 244 8.24 -11.48 17.80
C ALA A 244 6.72 -11.31 17.71
N ASP A 245 6.02 -11.39 18.83
CA ASP A 245 4.56 -11.28 18.90
C ASP A 245 4.10 -9.84 18.59
N GLU A 246 4.77 -8.85 19.16
CA GLU A 246 4.54 -7.44 18.82
C GLU A 246 4.84 -7.16 17.34
N ALA A 247 5.93 -7.71 16.79
CA ALA A 247 6.25 -7.61 15.39
C ALA A 247 5.21 -8.31 14.49
N ASN A 248 4.69 -9.47 14.89
CA ASN A 248 3.71 -10.24 14.13
C ASN A 248 2.33 -9.57 14.08
N SER A 249 1.90 -8.93 15.16
CA SER A 249 0.61 -8.20 15.20
C SER A 249 0.56 -7.07 14.16
N THR A 250 1.70 -6.39 13.96
CA THR A 250 1.84 -5.31 12.98
C THR A 250 2.25 -5.82 11.59
N ALA A 251 2.89 -7.01 11.53
CA ALA A 251 3.39 -7.60 10.29
C ALA A 251 2.30 -7.92 9.27
N HIS A 252 1.04 -8.09 9.67
CA HIS A 252 -0.05 -8.37 8.72
C HIS A 252 -0.27 -7.22 7.74
N VAL A 253 -0.35 -5.99 8.21
CA VAL A 253 -0.51 -4.79 7.37
C VAL A 253 0.75 -4.56 6.53
N SER A 254 1.94 -4.64 7.17
CA SER A 254 3.22 -4.51 6.49
C SER A 254 3.42 -5.59 5.41
N LYS A 255 3.01 -6.84 5.65
CA LYS A 255 3.11 -7.95 4.70
C LYS A 255 2.23 -7.74 3.46
N VAL A 256 1.01 -7.25 3.63
CA VAL A 256 0.11 -6.93 2.51
C VAL A 256 0.69 -5.80 1.66
N LEU A 257 1.15 -4.71 2.27
CA LEU A 257 1.80 -3.60 1.57
C LEU A 257 3.07 -4.06 0.84
N THR A 258 3.96 -4.78 1.54
CA THR A 258 5.21 -5.31 0.95
C THR A 258 4.93 -6.25 -0.22
N THR A 259 3.94 -7.14 -0.09
CA THR A 259 3.55 -8.05 -1.18
C THR A 259 3.03 -7.26 -2.38
N GLY A 260 2.17 -6.27 -2.17
CA GLY A 260 1.69 -5.37 -3.23
C GLY A 260 2.83 -4.64 -3.95
N LEU A 261 3.76 -4.07 -3.20
CA LEU A 261 4.95 -3.39 -3.73
C LEU A 261 5.87 -4.35 -4.50
N LEU A 262 6.07 -5.58 -4.03
CA LEU A 262 6.88 -6.60 -4.73
C LEU A 262 6.22 -7.06 -6.04
N ILE A 263 4.92 -7.24 -6.06
CA ILE A 263 4.16 -7.53 -7.29
C ILE A 263 4.36 -6.40 -8.29
N PHE A 264 4.24 -5.15 -7.84
CA PHE A 264 4.44 -3.98 -8.68
C PHE A 264 5.89 -3.88 -9.20
N ALA A 265 6.88 -4.18 -8.36
CA ALA A 265 8.30 -4.24 -8.76
C ALA A 265 8.54 -5.33 -9.80
N LEU A 266 7.95 -6.51 -9.65
CA LEU A 266 8.05 -7.61 -10.61
C LEU A 266 7.47 -7.21 -11.99
N ILE A 267 6.31 -6.57 -12.01
CA ILE A 267 5.69 -6.11 -13.25
C ILE A 267 6.53 -5.03 -13.92
N SER A 268 7.06 -4.08 -13.16
CA SER A 268 7.96 -3.05 -13.68
C SER A 268 9.26 -3.64 -14.25
N LEU A 269 9.75 -4.72 -13.65
CA LEU A 269 10.89 -5.47 -14.14
C LEU A 269 10.62 -6.10 -15.52
N VAL A 270 9.42 -6.64 -15.73
CA VAL A 270 9.00 -7.17 -17.02
C VAL A 270 8.95 -6.07 -18.07
N VAL A 271 8.44 -4.88 -17.72
CA VAL A 271 8.47 -3.70 -18.61
C VAL A 271 9.89 -3.30 -18.97
N ALA A 272 10.78 -3.21 -17.97
CA ALA A 272 12.19 -2.90 -18.20
C ALA A 272 12.84 -3.94 -19.12
N CYS A 273 12.57 -5.23 -18.92
CA CYS A 273 13.05 -6.32 -19.77
C CYS A 273 12.63 -6.14 -21.24
N ILE A 274 11.38 -5.78 -21.48
CA ILE A 274 10.83 -5.53 -22.82
C ILE A 274 11.54 -4.34 -23.48
N VAL A 275 11.72 -3.25 -22.76
CA VAL A 275 12.41 -2.04 -23.26
C VAL A 275 13.87 -2.34 -23.57
N VAL A 276 14.57 -3.05 -22.67
CA VAL A 276 15.96 -3.46 -22.86
C VAL A 276 16.09 -4.40 -24.07
N TYR A 277 15.21 -5.41 -24.17
CA TYR A 277 15.16 -6.31 -25.32
C TYR A 277 14.99 -5.55 -26.65
N ASN A 278 14.04 -4.63 -26.72
CA ASN A 278 13.81 -3.79 -27.89
C ASN A 278 15.06 -2.96 -28.23
N THR A 279 15.70 -2.38 -27.23
CA THR A 279 16.90 -1.56 -27.42
C THR A 279 18.08 -2.38 -27.94
N PHE A 280 18.29 -3.61 -27.40
CA PHE A 280 19.33 -4.50 -27.92
C PHE A 280 19.05 -5.00 -29.34
N ASN A 281 17.80 -5.30 -29.69
CA ASN A 281 17.43 -5.60 -31.08
C ASN A 281 17.82 -4.47 -32.03
N ILE A 282 17.58 -3.23 -31.63
CA ILE A 282 17.93 -2.02 -32.38
C ILE A 282 19.44 -1.92 -32.56
N LEU A 283 20.20 -2.01 -31.46
CA LEU A 283 21.65 -1.90 -31.49
C LEU A 283 22.31 -2.95 -32.39
N ILE A 284 21.77 -4.17 -32.33
CA ILE A 284 22.28 -5.29 -33.11
C ILE A 284 21.93 -5.15 -34.60
N ALA A 285 20.72 -4.73 -34.92
CA ALA A 285 20.32 -4.47 -36.31
C ALA A 285 21.24 -3.40 -36.97
N GLN A 286 21.57 -2.34 -36.24
CA GLN A 286 22.50 -1.29 -36.72
C GLN A 286 23.94 -1.76 -36.90
N ARG A 287 24.33 -2.84 -36.23
CA ARG A 287 25.70 -3.40 -36.25
C ARG A 287 25.84 -4.67 -37.11
N SER A 288 24.75 -5.08 -37.76
CA SER A 288 24.73 -6.34 -38.53
C SER A 288 25.84 -6.41 -39.58
N ARG A 289 26.14 -5.31 -40.28
CA ARG A 289 27.22 -5.17 -41.26
C ARG A 289 28.60 -5.26 -40.64
N GLU A 290 28.84 -4.59 -39.51
CA GLU A 290 30.11 -4.64 -38.76
C GLU A 290 30.38 -6.08 -38.24
N LEU A 291 29.32 -6.71 -37.68
CA LEU A 291 29.42 -8.09 -37.18
C LEU A 291 29.69 -9.10 -38.31
N ALA A 292 29.10 -8.89 -39.47
CA ALA A 292 29.34 -9.67 -40.67
C ALA A 292 30.80 -9.52 -41.15
N LEU A 293 31.31 -8.30 -41.20
CA LEU A 293 32.73 -8.04 -41.57
C LEU A 293 33.70 -8.70 -40.59
N GLN A 294 33.45 -8.63 -39.27
CA GLN A 294 34.25 -9.34 -38.27
C GLN A 294 34.29 -10.85 -38.52
N ARG A 295 33.17 -11.44 -38.93
CA ARG A 295 33.10 -12.87 -39.28
C ARG A 295 33.79 -13.20 -40.60
N CYS A 296 33.75 -12.31 -41.57
CA CYS A 296 34.53 -12.47 -42.80
C CYS A 296 36.05 -12.43 -42.55
N VAL A 297 36.51 -11.65 -41.57
CA VAL A 297 37.93 -11.58 -41.13
C VAL A 297 38.34 -12.76 -40.23
N GLY A 298 37.42 -13.72 -39.95
CA GLY A 298 37.70 -14.96 -39.23
C GLY A 298 37.19 -15.05 -37.80
N ALA A 299 36.35 -14.13 -37.32
CA ALA A 299 35.74 -14.24 -36.00
C ALA A 299 34.70 -15.36 -35.97
N SER A 300 34.80 -16.27 -34.97
CA SER A 300 33.85 -17.35 -34.78
C SER A 300 32.51 -16.84 -34.25
N ARG A 301 31.40 -17.60 -34.47
CA ARG A 301 30.07 -17.28 -33.92
C ARG A 301 30.10 -17.13 -32.40
N ARG A 302 30.87 -17.98 -31.67
CA ARG A 302 31.02 -17.93 -30.21
C ARG A 302 31.73 -16.64 -29.75
N GLN A 303 32.76 -16.19 -30.49
CA GLN A 303 33.49 -14.97 -30.18
C GLN A 303 32.61 -13.72 -30.35
N VAL A 304 31.83 -13.65 -31.43
CA VAL A 304 30.86 -12.54 -31.66
C VAL A 304 29.77 -12.54 -30.58
N PHE A 305 29.17 -13.70 -30.30
CA PHE A 305 28.18 -13.86 -29.26
C PHE A 305 28.73 -13.44 -27.88
N GLY A 306 29.93 -13.94 -27.51
CA GLY A 306 30.59 -13.61 -26.25
C GLY A 306 30.92 -12.11 -26.12
N SER A 307 31.34 -11.44 -27.22
CA SER A 307 31.59 -10.00 -27.19
C SER A 307 30.32 -9.18 -26.95
N MET A 308 29.18 -9.62 -27.51
CA MET A 308 27.88 -8.96 -27.30
C MET A 308 27.38 -9.17 -25.86
N LEU A 309 27.55 -10.38 -25.32
CA LEU A 309 27.22 -10.61 -23.90
C LEU A 309 28.12 -9.82 -22.96
N ALA A 310 29.42 -9.73 -23.24
CA ALA A 310 30.35 -8.91 -22.44
C ALA A 310 29.95 -7.44 -22.46
N GLU A 311 29.54 -6.90 -23.62
CA GLU A 311 29.01 -5.54 -23.74
C GLU A 311 27.73 -5.37 -22.90
N SER A 312 26.83 -6.34 -22.92
CA SER A 312 25.60 -6.34 -22.12
C SER A 312 25.88 -6.39 -20.61
N VAL A 313 26.84 -7.22 -20.17
CA VAL A 313 27.27 -7.31 -18.78
C VAL A 313 27.85 -5.98 -18.29
N ILE A 314 28.78 -5.37 -19.07
CA ILE A 314 29.42 -4.10 -18.69
C ILE A 314 28.35 -2.98 -18.61
N THR A 315 27.49 -2.87 -19.63
CA THR A 315 26.46 -1.85 -19.69
C THR A 315 25.41 -2.10 -18.59
N GLY A 316 25.02 -3.37 -18.40
CA GLY A 316 24.08 -3.78 -17.36
C GLY A 316 24.57 -3.48 -15.96
N LEU A 317 25.85 -3.80 -15.67
CA LEU A 317 26.44 -3.52 -14.36
C LEU A 317 26.55 -2.01 -14.09
N ALA A 318 27.07 -1.24 -15.04
CA ALA A 318 27.19 0.21 -14.91
C ALA A 318 25.81 0.89 -14.73
N ALA A 319 24.83 0.47 -15.53
CA ALA A 319 23.47 0.98 -15.42
C ALA A 319 22.78 0.53 -14.13
N SER A 320 23.03 -0.70 -13.65
CA SER A 320 22.48 -1.18 -12.37
C SER A 320 23.03 -0.41 -11.17
N VAL A 321 24.34 -0.09 -11.16
CA VAL A 321 24.92 0.77 -10.12
C VAL A 321 24.27 2.15 -10.13
N ALA A 322 24.16 2.79 -11.30
CA ALA A 322 23.48 4.07 -11.43
C ALA A 322 21.99 3.97 -11.04
N GLY A 323 21.34 2.84 -11.36
CA GLY A 323 19.96 2.55 -10.99
C GLY A 323 19.76 2.40 -9.47
N VAL A 324 20.69 1.74 -8.77
CA VAL A 324 20.65 1.66 -7.30
C VAL A 324 20.78 3.05 -6.68
N LEU A 325 21.72 3.88 -7.17
CA LEU A 325 21.87 5.27 -6.69
C LEU A 325 20.60 6.10 -6.93
N ALA A 326 19.99 5.97 -8.10
CA ALA A 326 18.72 6.62 -8.40
C ALA A 326 17.57 6.04 -7.55
N GLY A 327 17.58 4.73 -7.26
CA GLY A 327 16.62 4.03 -6.41
C GLY A 327 16.66 4.49 -4.96
N ILE A 328 17.84 4.82 -4.44
CA ILE A 328 17.99 5.48 -3.13
C ILE A 328 17.21 6.81 -3.11
N GLY A 329 17.37 7.64 -4.15
CA GLY A 329 16.64 8.90 -4.29
C GLY A 329 15.13 8.69 -4.43
N VAL A 330 14.71 7.67 -5.18
CA VAL A 330 13.28 7.31 -5.31
C VAL A 330 12.71 6.85 -3.96
N SER A 331 13.42 5.98 -3.24
CA SER A 331 12.99 5.52 -1.91
C SER A 331 12.88 6.68 -0.94
N TRP A 332 13.87 7.57 -0.90
CA TRP A 332 13.82 8.76 -0.07
C TRP A 332 12.63 9.65 -0.41
N GLY A 333 12.39 9.91 -1.70
CA GLY A 333 11.24 10.69 -2.15
C GLY A 333 9.89 10.06 -1.81
N LEU A 334 9.76 8.73 -1.93
CA LEU A 334 8.54 8.01 -1.56
C LEU A 334 8.29 8.04 -0.05
N LEU A 335 9.36 7.93 0.76
CA LEU A 335 9.25 8.02 2.21
C LEU A 335 8.83 9.42 2.69
N GLN A 336 9.10 10.48 1.91
CA GLN A 336 8.61 11.84 2.21
C GLN A 336 7.11 12.02 1.96
N VAL A 337 6.50 11.15 1.17
CA VAL A 337 5.04 11.16 0.92
C VAL A 337 4.29 10.47 2.06
N THR A 338 4.96 9.58 2.81
CA THR A 338 4.35 8.95 3.99
C THR A 338 4.31 9.94 5.16
N SER A 339 3.20 9.98 5.88
CA SER A 339 3.02 10.85 7.06
C SER A 339 4.03 10.56 8.17
N THR A 340 4.64 9.38 8.14
CA THR A 340 5.52 8.84 9.19
C THR A 340 7.01 9.13 8.97
N HIS A 341 7.41 9.59 7.78
CA HIS A 341 8.80 9.91 7.41
C HIS A 341 9.84 8.90 7.94
N PRO A 342 9.69 7.59 7.75
CA PRO A 342 10.60 6.61 8.33
C PRO A 342 12.03 6.82 7.80
N PRO A 343 13.07 6.58 8.62
CA PRO A 343 14.44 6.77 8.19
C PRO A 343 14.80 5.84 7.02
N LEU A 344 15.52 6.39 6.04
CA LEU A 344 15.98 5.60 4.90
C LEU A 344 16.99 4.53 5.34
N VAL A 345 16.64 3.26 5.16
CA VAL A 345 17.50 2.13 5.49
C VAL A 345 18.15 1.57 4.22
N LEU A 346 19.47 1.63 4.17
CA LEU A 346 20.24 1.03 3.11
C LEU A 346 20.48 -0.46 3.40
N SER A 347 19.50 -1.30 3.04
CA SER A 347 19.63 -2.75 3.19
C SER A 347 20.65 -3.32 2.18
N PRO A 348 21.74 -3.96 2.64
CA PRO A 348 22.72 -4.62 1.74
C PRO A 348 22.05 -5.68 0.85
N ALA A 349 21.08 -6.39 1.37
CA ALA A 349 20.32 -7.38 0.61
C ALA A 349 19.52 -6.74 -0.53
N ALA A 350 18.85 -5.60 -0.29
CA ALA A 350 18.13 -4.86 -1.33
C ALA A 350 19.08 -4.38 -2.45
N VAL A 351 20.27 -3.91 -2.09
CA VAL A 351 21.30 -3.49 -3.06
C VAL A 351 21.75 -4.67 -3.92
N VAL A 352 22.09 -5.80 -3.29
CA VAL A 352 22.54 -7.01 -4.01
C VAL A 352 21.44 -7.56 -4.91
N ILE A 353 20.21 -7.64 -4.42
CA ILE A 353 19.07 -8.11 -5.21
C ILE A 353 18.82 -7.17 -6.41
N ALA A 354 18.84 -5.86 -6.23
CA ALA A 354 18.64 -4.90 -7.30
C ALA A 354 19.75 -4.97 -8.36
N LEU A 355 21.02 -5.08 -7.95
CA LEU A 355 22.15 -5.27 -8.87
C LEU A 355 22.06 -6.57 -9.64
N ALA A 356 21.78 -7.68 -8.93
CA ALA A 356 21.62 -9.00 -9.54
C ALA A 356 20.48 -9.03 -10.55
N THR A 357 19.34 -8.43 -10.17
CA THR A 357 18.14 -8.33 -11.00
C THR A 357 18.40 -7.51 -12.26
N GLY A 358 19.04 -6.35 -12.15
CA GLY A 358 19.38 -5.50 -13.30
C GLY A 358 20.35 -6.18 -14.26
N LEU A 359 21.36 -6.88 -13.73
CA LEU A 359 22.30 -7.66 -14.52
C LEU A 359 21.61 -8.83 -15.22
N LEU A 360 20.79 -9.60 -14.49
CA LEU A 360 20.06 -10.76 -15.01
C LEU A 360 19.09 -10.34 -16.13
N VAL A 361 18.31 -9.27 -15.92
CA VAL A 361 17.40 -8.73 -16.94
C VAL A 361 18.15 -8.28 -18.18
N THR A 362 19.25 -7.55 -18.01
CA THR A 362 20.03 -7.05 -19.14
C THR A 362 20.64 -8.18 -19.95
N VAL A 363 21.22 -9.17 -19.29
CA VAL A 363 21.81 -10.34 -19.94
C VAL A 363 20.74 -11.18 -20.63
N SER A 364 19.65 -11.51 -19.94
CA SER A 364 18.57 -12.33 -20.52
C SER A 364 17.90 -11.65 -21.72
N ALA A 365 17.64 -10.35 -21.63
CA ALA A 365 17.08 -9.56 -22.74
C ALA A 365 18.00 -9.50 -23.96
N SER A 366 19.33 -9.59 -23.77
CA SER A 366 20.32 -9.53 -24.86
C SER A 366 20.58 -10.88 -25.53
N VAL A 367 20.28 -12.02 -24.86
CA VAL A 367 20.61 -13.37 -25.38
C VAL A 367 19.90 -13.68 -26.71
N LEU A 368 18.58 -13.43 -26.80
CA LEU A 368 17.82 -13.71 -28.02
C LEU A 368 18.27 -12.87 -29.22
N PRO A 369 18.41 -11.53 -29.09
CA PRO A 369 18.96 -10.70 -30.15
C PRO A 369 20.36 -11.09 -30.56
N ALA A 370 21.27 -11.38 -29.61
CA ALA A 370 22.65 -11.80 -29.91
C ALA A 370 22.71 -13.15 -30.66
N ARG A 371 21.84 -14.10 -30.27
CA ARG A 371 21.68 -15.38 -31.02
C ARG A 371 21.20 -15.17 -32.44
N ALA A 372 20.20 -14.29 -32.63
CA ALA A 372 19.65 -13.97 -33.96
C ALA A 372 20.72 -13.39 -34.86
N ALA A 373 21.51 -12.41 -34.36
CA ALA A 373 22.59 -11.78 -35.12
C ALA A 373 23.70 -12.76 -35.55
N THR A 374 24.02 -13.72 -34.68
CA THR A 374 25.08 -14.71 -34.99
C THR A 374 24.66 -15.82 -35.97
N ARG A 375 23.35 -15.98 -36.20
CA ARG A 375 22.80 -16.99 -37.14
C ARG A 375 22.79 -16.51 -38.60
N VAL A 376 22.79 -15.21 -38.85
CA VAL A 376 22.78 -14.64 -40.20
C VAL A 376 24.09 -14.97 -40.90
N ALA A 377 24.06 -15.43 -42.17
CA ALA A 377 25.22 -15.70 -42.97
C ALA A 377 25.96 -14.39 -43.31
N PRO A 378 27.31 -14.33 -43.26
CA PRO A 378 28.06 -13.10 -43.51
C PRO A 378 27.82 -12.47 -44.89
N LEU A 379 27.71 -13.29 -45.92
CA LEU A 379 27.40 -12.85 -47.28
C LEU A 379 25.98 -12.28 -47.41
N ALA A 380 24.99 -12.86 -46.72
CA ALA A 380 23.63 -12.35 -46.73
C ALA A 380 23.48 -11.00 -46.00
N ALA A 381 24.36 -10.75 -45.00
CA ALA A 381 24.37 -9.49 -44.25
C ALA A 381 25.11 -8.37 -45.01
N LEU A 382 25.95 -8.69 -45.98
CA LEU A 382 26.66 -7.75 -46.87
C LEU A 382 25.88 -7.45 -48.15
N ALA A 383 25.09 -8.40 -48.65
CA ALA A 383 24.17 -8.16 -49.76
C ALA A 383 23.14 -7.10 -49.34
N VAL A 384 22.86 -6.15 -50.20
CA VAL A 384 21.80 -5.14 -50.00
C VAL A 384 20.51 -5.93 -49.69
N ALA A 385 20.07 -5.86 -48.46
CA ALA A 385 18.94 -6.63 -48.00
C ALA A 385 17.70 -6.22 -48.78
N VAL A 386 17.29 -7.07 -49.68
CA VAL A 386 15.87 -7.15 -50.07
C VAL A 386 15.18 -7.47 -48.77
N GLU A 387 14.37 -6.53 -48.24
CA GLU A 387 13.53 -6.77 -47.07
C GLU A 387 12.86 -8.13 -47.21
N PRO A 388 13.10 -9.09 -46.29
CA PRO A 388 12.35 -10.33 -46.35
C PRO A 388 10.89 -9.92 -46.27
N ALA A 389 10.13 -10.30 -47.29
CA ALA A 389 8.69 -10.06 -47.34
C ALA A 389 8.13 -10.49 -45.99
N VAL A 390 7.68 -9.51 -45.20
CA VAL A 390 7.14 -9.74 -43.85
C VAL A 390 5.94 -10.63 -44.04
N THR A 391 6.17 -11.94 -43.85
CA THR A 391 5.07 -12.90 -43.86
C THR A 391 4.16 -12.51 -42.70
N THR A 392 3.04 -11.88 -43.01
CA THR A 392 2.01 -11.44 -42.06
C THR A 392 1.35 -12.62 -41.34
N ARG A 393 1.78 -13.85 -41.63
CA ARG A 393 1.27 -15.05 -40.95
C ARG A 393 1.85 -15.13 -39.54
N VAL A 394 1.00 -14.83 -38.58
CA VAL A 394 1.28 -15.14 -37.16
C VAL A 394 1.37 -16.68 -37.09
N GLY A 395 2.56 -17.20 -36.80
CA GLY A 395 2.78 -18.64 -36.72
C GLY A 395 1.86 -19.26 -35.66
N TRP A 396 1.25 -20.43 -36.00
CA TRP A 396 0.35 -21.13 -35.11
C TRP A 396 0.89 -21.33 -33.68
N ARG A 397 2.23 -21.45 -33.53
CA ARG A 397 2.90 -21.54 -32.21
C ARG A 397 2.65 -20.32 -31.32
N ARG A 398 2.61 -19.13 -31.88
CA ARG A 398 2.33 -17.90 -31.11
C ARG A 398 0.87 -17.87 -30.67
N VAL A 399 -0.03 -18.29 -31.52
CA VAL A 399 -1.47 -18.41 -31.19
C VAL A 399 -1.65 -19.44 -30.09
N ALA A 400 -0.96 -20.59 -30.19
CA ALA A 400 -0.99 -21.64 -29.18
C ALA A 400 -0.45 -21.14 -27.82
N VAL A 401 0.69 -20.41 -27.82
CA VAL A 401 1.22 -19.80 -26.60
C VAL A 401 0.24 -18.78 -26.01
N ALA A 402 -0.38 -17.96 -26.85
CA ALA A 402 -1.35 -16.97 -26.37
C ALA A 402 -2.57 -17.63 -25.73
N ILE A 403 -3.14 -18.65 -26.40
CA ILE A 403 -4.28 -19.40 -25.88
C ILE A 403 -3.90 -20.13 -24.58
N GLY A 404 -2.75 -20.82 -24.56
CA GLY A 404 -2.26 -21.53 -23.39
C GLY A 404 -2.00 -20.58 -22.19
N SER A 405 -1.32 -19.46 -22.45
CA SER A 405 -1.08 -18.45 -21.40
C SER A 405 -2.38 -17.80 -20.91
N CYS A 406 -3.34 -17.56 -21.82
CA CYS A 406 -4.64 -17.00 -21.44
C CYS A 406 -5.47 -18.01 -20.62
N ALA A 407 -5.45 -19.28 -21.01
CA ALA A 407 -6.16 -20.35 -20.30
C ALA A 407 -5.57 -20.58 -18.90
N ILE A 408 -4.24 -20.66 -18.79
CA ILE A 408 -3.56 -20.80 -17.50
C ILE A 408 -3.79 -19.54 -16.65
N GLY A 409 -3.60 -18.35 -17.23
CA GLY A 409 -3.80 -17.09 -16.55
C GLY A 409 -5.23 -16.88 -16.08
N GLY A 410 -6.21 -17.18 -16.92
CA GLY A 410 -7.63 -17.13 -16.56
C GLY A 410 -8.01 -18.15 -15.51
N GLY A 411 -7.45 -19.36 -15.57
CA GLY A 411 -7.64 -20.42 -14.57
C GLY A 411 -7.08 -20.03 -13.21
N LEU A 412 -5.85 -19.50 -13.17
CA LEU A 412 -5.23 -18.99 -11.94
C LEU A 412 -6.01 -17.80 -11.35
N ALA A 413 -6.47 -16.89 -12.21
CA ALA A 413 -7.27 -15.75 -11.78
C ALA A 413 -8.61 -16.21 -11.18
N TYR A 414 -9.30 -17.15 -11.85
CA TYR A 414 -10.55 -17.72 -11.36
C TYR A 414 -10.38 -18.48 -10.04
N ALA A 415 -9.34 -19.30 -9.93
CA ALA A 415 -9.01 -19.99 -8.68
C ALA A 415 -8.70 -18.99 -7.56
N GLY A 416 -7.87 -17.96 -7.86
CA GLY A 416 -7.50 -16.93 -6.90
C GLY A 416 -8.68 -16.10 -6.40
N MET A 417 -9.69 -15.86 -7.24
CA MET A 417 -10.93 -15.17 -6.83
C MET A 417 -11.74 -15.94 -5.77
N ASN A 418 -11.64 -17.27 -5.77
CA ASN A 418 -12.48 -18.12 -4.93
C ASN A 418 -11.75 -18.69 -3.70
N TRP A 419 -10.43 -18.53 -3.57
CA TRP A 419 -9.67 -19.09 -2.44
C TRP A 419 -9.80 -18.31 -1.12
N GLY A 420 -10.26 -17.07 -1.13
CA GLY A 420 -10.49 -16.26 0.08
C GLY A 420 -9.26 -16.13 1.00
N SER A 421 -8.05 -16.16 0.45
CA SER A 421 -6.78 -16.12 1.18
C SER A 421 -5.77 -15.19 0.51
N VAL A 422 -4.69 -14.86 1.22
CA VAL A 422 -3.57 -14.07 0.64
C VAL A 422 -2.95 -14.81 -0.55
N ASP A 423 -2.88 -16.14 -0.51
CA ASP A 423 -2.38 -16.96 -1.62
C ASP A 423 -3.28 -16.84 -2.87
N GLY A 424 -4.58 -16.64 -2.67
CA GLY A 424 -5.51 -16.33 -3.75
C GLY A 424 -5.19 -15.03 -4.47
N LEU A 425 -4.82 -13.98 -3.72
CA LEU A 425 -4.40 -12.70 -4.31
C LEU A 425 -3.10 -12.84 -5.12
N VAL A 426 -2.15 -13.64 -4.62
CA VAL A 426 -0.91 -13.97 -5.37
C VAL A 426 -1.23 -14.77 -6.63
N GLY A 427 -2.15 -15.74 -6.55
CA GLY A 427 -2.63 -16.50 -7.70
C GLY A 427 -3.28 -15.62 -8.77
N LEU A 428 -4.11 -14.67 -8.36
CA LEU A 428 -4.72 -13.67 -9.25
C LEU A 428 -3.67 -12.78 -9.93
N ALA A 429 -2.65 -12.32 -9.19
CA ALA A 429 -1.56 -11.52 -9.76
C ALA A 429 -0.73 -12.31 -10.77
N ALA A 430 -0.40 -13.58 -10.47
CA ALA A 430 0.28 -14.49 -11.39
C ALA A 430 -0.57 -14.75 -12.65
N GLY A 431 -1.87 -14.92 -12.47
CA GLY A 431 -2.85 -15.01 -13.57
C GLY A 431 -2.82 -13.78 -14.47
N GLY A 432 -2.76 -12.59 -13.88
CA GLY A 432 -2.63 -11.33 -14.59
C GLY A 432 -1.35 -11.24 -15.43
N CYS A 433 -0.21 -11.63 -14.86
CA CYS A 433 1.05 -11.71 -15.61
C CYS A 433 0.96 -12.67 -16.80
N MET A 434 0.33 -13.83 -16.65
CA MET A 434 0.14 -14.79 -17.74
C MET A 434 -0.79 -14.26 -18.83
N CYS A 435 -1.88 -13.59 -18.47
CA CYS A 435 -2.76 -12.95 -19.45
C CYS A 435 -2.05 -11.81 -20.19
N PHE A 436 -1.15 -11.09 -19.52
CA PHE A 436 -0.33 -10.08 -20.17
C PHE A 436 0.65 -10.71 -21.19
N VAL A 437 1.28 -11.84 -20.85
CA VAL A 437 2.11 -12.63 -21.82
C VAL A 437 1.26 -13.05 -23.01
N ALA A 438 0.03 -13.49 -22.80
CA ALA A 438 -0.93 -13.81 -23.88
C ALA A 438 -1.20 -12.59 -24.77
N LEU A 439 -1.43 -11.41 -24.17
CA LEU A 439 -1.64 -10.15 -24.90
C LEU A 439 -0.42 -9.76 -25.74
N LEU A 440 0.80 -9.94 -25.22
CA LEU A 440 2.04 -9.70 -25.98
C LEU A 440 2.18 -10.65 -27.17
N ALA A 441 1.84 -11.92 -26.98
CA ALA A 441 1.92 -12.93 -28.03
C ALA A 441 0.92 -12.66 -29.17
N ILE A 442 -0.31 -12.27 -28.84
CA ILE A 442 -1.40 -12.01 -29.79
C ILE A 442 -1.43 -10.53 -30.27
N GLY A 443 -0.66 -9.64 -29.62
CA GLY A 443 -0.62 -8.21 -29.91
C GLY A 443 -0.47 -7.86 -31.40
N PRO A 444 0.44 -8.51 -32.15
CA PRO A 444 0.57 -8.27 -33.60
C PRO A 444 -0.67 -8.61 -34.43
N LEU A 445 -1.57 -9.46 -33.92
CA LEU A 445 -2.83 -9.81 -34.58
C LEU A 445 -3.95 -8.79 -34.23
N ILE A 446 -3.97 -8.31 -32.98
CA ILE A 446 -5.01 -7.40 -32.45
C ILE A 446 -4.73 -5.94 -32.84
N ALA A 447 -3.46 -5.54 -32.92
CA ALA A 447 -3.09 -4.14 -33.17
C ALA A 447 -3.58 -3.58 -34.53
N PRO A 448 -3.47 -4.29 -35.68
CA PRO A 448 -3.90 -3.76 -36.96
C PRO A 448 -5.38 -3.40 -37.07
N PRO A 449 -6.35 -4.22 -36.63
CA PRO A 449 -7.76 -3.86 -36.67
C PRO A 449 -8.11 -2.71 -35.73
N ILE A 450 -7.54 -2.68 -34.54
CA ILE A 450 -7.78 -1.57 -33.58
C ILE A 450 -7.20 -0.26 -34.14
N ILE A 451 -6.00 -0.27 -34.71
CA ILE A 451 -5.39 0.90 -35.33
C ILE A 451 -6.22 1.38 -36.54
N ALA A 452 -6.78 0.46 -37.32
CA ALA A 452 -7.66 0.83 -38.42
C ALA A 452 -8.92 1.57 -37.93
N PHE A 453 -9.48 1.08 -36.83
CA PHE A 453 -10.65 1.72 -36.18
C PHE A 453 -10.28 3.09 -35.58
N LEU A 454 -9.21 3.16 -34.77
CA LEU A 454 -8.76 4.41 -34.14
C LEU A 454 -8.29 5.44 -35.17
N GLY A 455 -7.69 5.00 -36.26
CA GLY A 455 -7.17 5.88 -37.33
C GLY A 455 -8.26 6.41 -38.26
N TRP A 456 -9.48 5.87 -38.20
CA TRP A 456 -10.57 6.31 -39.08
C TRP A 456 -10.97 7.79 -38.85
N LEU A 457 -11.07 8.21 -37.60
CA LEU A 457 -11.42 9.60 -37.26
C LEU A 457 -10.31 10.59 -37.63
N PRO A 458 -9.03 10.43 -37.24
CA PRO A 458 -7.94 11.30 -37.70
C PRO A 458 -7.76 11.31 -39.21
N ALA A 459 -8.00 10.19 -39.91
CA ALA A 459 -7.92 10.10 -41.36
C ALA A 459 -8.94 10.98 -42.07
N ARG A 460 -10.11 11.19 -41.45
CA ARG A 460 -11.13 12.16 -41.96
C ARG A 460 -10.74 13.60 -41.71
N LEU A 461 -10.09 13.93 -40.60
CA LEU A 461 -9.75 15.30 -40.22
C LEU A 461 -8.49 15.83 -40.94
N THR A 462 -7.42 15.04 -41.02
CA THR A 462 -6.11 15.45 -41.55
C THR A 462 -5.71 14.75 -42.85
N ARG A 463 -6.65 14.03 -43.49
CA ARG A 463 -6.53 13.29 -44.76
C ARG A 463 -5.17 12.59 -44.94
N VAL A 464 -4.25 13.12 -45.75
CA VAL A 464 -3.02 12.44 -46.23
C VAL A 464 -2.09 12.04 -45.09
N THR A 465 -1.86 12.86 -44.09
CA THR A 465 -0.89 12.61 -43.02
C THR A 465 -1.34 11.51 -42.08
N ALA A 466 -2.62 11.48 -41.68
CA ALA A 466 -3.16 10.43 -40.80
C ALA A 466 -3.39 9.12 -41.54
N GLN A 467 -3.77 9.17 -42.83
CA GLN A 467 -3.87 7.94 -43.63
C GLN A 467 -2.52 7.25 -43.78
N LEU A 468 -1.45 8.02 -44.05
CA LEU A 468 -0.08 7.51 -44.10
C LEU A 468 0.38 6.96 -42.73
N ALA A 469 0.08 7.65 -41.63
CA ALA A 469 0.41 7.21 -40.27
C ALA A 469 -0.29 5.87 -39.94
N THR A 470 -1.60 5.76 -40.24
CA THR A 470 -2.38 4.54 -40.01
C THR A 470 -1.89 3.39 -40.89
N ALA A 471 -1.61 3.62 -42.16
CA ALA A 471 -1.07 2.61 -43.09
C ALA A 471 0.32 2.12 -42.62
N ASN A 472 1.18 3.03 -42.15
CA ASN A 472 2.50 2.69 -41.62
C ASN A 472 2.42 1.83 -40.36
N ALA A 473 1.58 2.21 -39.40
CA ALA A 473 1.39 1.44 -38.17
C ALA A 473 0.84 0.03 -38.45
N ARG A 474 -0.06 -0.13 -39.44
CA ARG A 474 -0.60 -1.44 -39.85
C ARG A 474 0.39 -2.32 -40.58
N ARG A 475 1.35 -1.76 -41.31
CA ARG A 475 2.39 -2.52 -42.04
C ARG A 475 3.36 -3.26 -41.12
N ASN A 476 3.63 -2.75 -39.92
CA ASN A 476 4.58 -3.33 -38.98
C ASN A 476 3.95 -3.66 -37.62
N PRO A 477 3.02 -4.64 -37.54
CA PRO A 477 2.25 -4.93 -36.34
C PRO A 477 3.10 -5.43 -35.16
N HIS A 478 4.20 -6.12 -35.42
CA HIS A 478 5.13 -6.57 -34.38
C HIS A 478 5.79 -5.40 -33.66
N ARG A 479 6.21 -4.39 -34.42
CA ARG A 479 6.84 -3.18 -33.85
C ARG A 479 5.83 -2.41 -33.02
N VAL A 480 4.62 -2.23 -33.53
CA VAL A 480 3.56 -1.54 -32.79
C VAL A 480 3.27 -2.28 -31.48
N ALA A 481 3.06 -3.59 -31.51
CA ALA A 481 2.76 -4.38 -30.32
C ALA A 481 3.88 -4.28 -29.26
N THR A 482 5.15 -4.38 -29.65
CA THR A 482 6.27 -4.29 -28.70
C THR A 482 6.47 -2.87 -28.16
N THR A 483 6.21 -1.85 -28.98
CA THR A 483 6.32 -0.44 -28.54
C THR A 483 5.20 -0.06 -27.56
N THR A 484 3.98 -0.51 -27.83
CA THR A 484 2.82 -0.21 -26.99
C THR A 484 2.80 -1.04 -25.70
N ALA A 485 3.48 -2.18 -25.66
CA ALA A 485 3.48 -3.10 -24.54
C ALA A 485 3.84 -2.43 -23.21
N ALA A 486 4.93 -1.66 -23.16
CA ALA A 486 5.38 -0.99 -21.94
C ALA A 486 4.34 0.00 -21.40
N LEU A 487 3.72 0.78 -22.28
CA LEU A 487 2.69 1.74 -21.91
C LEU A 487 1.38 1.03 -21.52
N THR A 488 1.06 -0.08 -22.20
CA THR A 488 -0.11 -0.93 -21.85
C THR A 488 0.02 -1.46 -20.43
N VAL A 489 1.19 -1.97 -20.02
CA VAL A 489 1.40 -2.45 -18.63
C VAL A 489 1.20 -1.32 -17.64
N GLY A 490 1.83 -0.18 -17.86
CA GLY A 490 1.67 0.96 -16.97
C GLY A 490 0.20 1.34 -16.79
N LEU A 491 -0.54 1.49 -17.88
CA LEU A 491 -1.96 1.82 -17.80
C LEU A 491 -2.83 0.70 -17.21
N THR A 492 -2.48 -0.57 -17.45
CA THR A 492 -3.17 -1.71 -16.80
C THR A 492 -3.08 -1.60 -15.29
N LEU A 493 -1.90 -1.31 -14.76
CA LEU A 493 -1.70 -1.15 -13.32
C LEU A 493 -2.47 0.05 -12.76
N VAL A 494 -2.39 1.21 -13.44
CA VAL A 494 -3.16 2.40 -13.02
C VAL A 494 -4.62 2.08 -12.90
N THR A 495 -5.16 1.53 -13.99
CA THR A 495 -6.58 1.22 -14.08
C THR A 495 -7.00 0.20 -13.03
N LEU A 496 -6.19 -0.85 -12.83
CA LEU A 496 -6.38 -1.85 -11.79
C LEU A 496 -6.51 -1.18 -10.41
N PHE A 497 -5.53 -0.37 -10.02
CA PHE A 497 -5.55 0.33 -8.74
C PHE A 497 -6.68 1.35 -8.63
N SER A 498 -6.94 2.13 -9.67
CA SER A 498 -8.05 3.09 -9.69
C SER A 498 -9.41 2.40 -9.48
N VAL A 499 -9.63 1.22 -10.07
CA VAL A 499 -10.86 0.44 -9.89
C VAL A 499 -10.95 -0.11 -8.46
N ILE A 500 -9.87 -0.66 -7.92
CA ILE A 500 -9.86 -1.17 -6.54
C ILE A 500 -10.20 -0.05 -5.55
N VAL A 501 -9.46 1.04 -5.63
CA VAL A 501 -9.62 2.16 -4.68
C VAL A 501 -10.98 2.81 -4.79
N SER A 502 -11.43 3.12 -6.00
CA SER A 502 -12.77 3.69 -6.22
C SER A 502 -13.88 2.77 -5.71
N SER A 503 -13.69 1.44 -5.81
CA SER A 503 -14.63 0.47 -5.28
C SER A 503 -14.63 0.44 -3.76
N VAL A 504 -13.45 0.49 -3.13
CA VAL A 504 -13.32 0.53 -1.66
C VAL A 504 -13.90 1.83 -1.10
N GLN A 505 -13.52 2.99 -1.65
CA GLN A 505 -14.03 4.30 -1.21
C GLN A 505 -15.56 4.38 -1.34
N LYS A 506 -16.09 4.01 -2.52
CA LYS A 506 -17.55 4.03 -2.73
C LYS A 506 -18.30 3.07 -1.83
N SER A 507 -17.70 1.92 -1.51
CA SER A 507 -18.31 0.96 -0.58
C SER A 507 -18.31 1.50 0.85
N SER A 508 -17.20 2.14 1.27
CA SER A 508 -17.11 2.79 2.58
C SER A 508 -18.10 3.94 2.71
N ASP A 509 -18.20 4.80 1.70
CA ASP A 509 -19.14 5.92 1.68
C ASP A 509 -20.59 5.44 1.71
N ALA A 510 -20.93 4.45 0.88
CA ALA A 510 -22.26 3.89 0.80
C ALA A 510 -22.68 3.18 2.10
N ALA A 511 -21.72 2.59 2.80
CA ALA A 511 -22.00 1.96 4.09
C ALA A 511 -22.30 2.98 5.17
N ILE A 512 -21.53 4.06 5.23
CA ILE A 512 -21.80 5.13 6.20
C ILE A 512 -23.16 5.75 5.88
N ASP A 513 -23.46 6.11 4.63
CA ASP A 513 -24.71 6.74 4.25
C ASP A 513 -25.94 5.84 4.42
N GLY A 514 -25.78 4.55 4.13
CA GLY A 514 -26.88 3.59 4.16
C GLY A 514 -27.11 2.98 5.54
N HIS A 515 -26.05 2.66 6.26
CA HIS A 515 -26.14 1.90 7.50
C HIS A 515 -25.97 2.75 8.76
N TYR A 516 -25.40 3.95 8.62
CA TYR A 516 -25.09 4.90 9.68
C TYR A 516 -25.48 6.33 9.31
N PRO A 517 -26.75 6.59 9.07
CA PRO A 517 -27.20 7.95 8.81
C PRO A 517 -27.21 8.73 10.12
N PHE A 518 -26.12 9.40 10.45
CA PHE A 518 -26.02 10.34 11.56
C PHE A 518 -25.54 11.71 11.06
N ASP A 519 -25.99 12.77 11.71
CA ASP A 519 -25.51 14.12 11.41
C ASP A 519 -24.18 14.42 12.13
N TYR A 520 -24.10 14.00 13.40
CA TYR A 520 -22.92 14.22 14.26
C TYR A 520 -22.60 12.98 15.08
N MET A 521 -21.32 12.80 15.32
CA MET A 521 -20.77 11.81 16.23
C MET A 521 -19.88 12.54 17.24
N VAL A 522 -20.10 12.33 18.51
CA VAL A 522 -19.25 12.80 19.60
C VAL A 522 -18.46 11.62 20.09
N GLN A 523 -17.14 11.73 20.01
CA GLN A 523 -16.21 10.72 20.50
C GLN A 523 -15.07 11.36 21.28
N ASN A 524 -14.40 10.56 22.09
CA ASN A 524 -13.18 11.00 22.71
C ASN A 524 -12.04 10.90 21.68
N THR A 525 -11.21 11.95 21.57
CA THR A 525 -9.99 11.95 20.74
C THR A 525 -9.02 10.87 21.20
N GLU A 526 -9.09 10.46 22.45
CA GLU A 526 -8.35 9.33 22.99
C GLU A 526 -9.13 8.04 22.82
N HIS A 527 -8.64 7.18 21.93
CA HIS A 527 -9.28 5.90 21.66
C HIS A 527 -9.40 5.04 22.92
N GLY A 528 -10.62 4.57 23.19
CA GLY A 528 -10.92 3.73 24.35
C GLY A 528 -11.33 4.47 25.62
N GLN A 529 -11.33 5.80 25.62
CA GLN A 529 -11.90 6.57 26.73
C GLN A 529 -13.38 6.86 26.48
N PRO A 530 -14.25 6.67 27.49
CA PRO A 530 -15.67 6.87 27.33
C PRO A 530 -16.04 8.36 27.29
N VAL A 531 -17.12 8.66 26.59
CA VAL A 531 -17.74 9.99 26.63
C VAL A 531 -18.46 10.13 28.00
N PRO A 532 -18.22 11.21 28.75
CA PRO A 532 -18.88 11.38 30.03
C PRO A 532 -20.41 11.35 29.93
N PRO A 533 -21.13 10.62 30.80
CA PRO A 533 -22.61 10.50 30.73
C PRO A 533 -23.38 11.84 30.82
N ARG A 534 -22.77 12.86 31.44
CA ARG A 534 -23.33 14.23 31.52
C ARG A 534 -23.59 14.83 30.13
N ILE A 535 -22.78 14.45 29.11
CA ILE A 535 -22.92 14.97 27.74
C ILE A 535 -24.21 14.45 27.11
N ILE A 536 -24.54 13.17 27.32
CA ILE A 536 -25.82 12.60 26.84
C ILE A 536 -26.98 13.38 27.45
N GLY A 537 -26.99 13.62 28.80
CA GLY A 537 -28.02 14.39 29.44
C GLY A 537 -28.14 15.83 28.92
N ALA A 538 -27.02 16.49 28.63
CA ALA A 538 -27.02 17.85 28.07
C ALA A 538 -27.58 17.88 26.64
N LEU A 539 -27.31 16.86 25.82
CA LEU A 539 -27.80 16.78 24.45
C LEU A 539 -29.27 16.37 24.38
N ASP A 540 -29.68 15.40 25.18
CA ASP A 540 -31.04 14.81 25.16
C ASP A 540 -32.14 15.82 25.52
N HIS A 541 -31.80 16.86 26.29
CA HIS A 541 -32.74 17.95 26.64
C HIS A 541 -32.92 19.00 25.53
N SER A 542 -32.22 18.89 24.41
CA SER A 542 -32.28 19.90 23.35
C SER A 542 -33.36 19.58 22.31
N SER A 543 -34.36 20.44 22.19
CA SER A 543 -35.40 20.34 21.15
C SER A 543 -34.87 20.50 19.71
N ARG A 544 -33.60 20.87 19.53
CA ARG A 544 -32.96 20.98 18.21
C ARG A 544 -32.40 19.67 17.71
N LEU A 545 -32.40 18.62 18.55
CA LEU A 545 -31.91 17.29 18.24
C LEU A 545 -33.07 16.31 18.21
N ALA A 546 -33.12 15.45 17.20
CA ALA A 546 -34.14 14.43 17.02
C ALA A 546 -33.78 13.11 17.70
N LEU A 547 -32.46 12.82 17.73
CA LEU A 547 -31.94 11.60 18.31
C LEU A 547 -30.63 11.91 19.03
N VAL A 548 -30.48 11.35 20.23
CA VAL A 548 -29.21 11.24 20.95
C VAL A 548 -29.10 9.78 21.40
N ALA A 549 -28.05 9.08 20.90
CA ALA A 549 -27.93 7.66 21.15
C ALA A 549 -26.49 7.33 21.60
N ALA A 550 -26.40 6.61 22.70
CA ALA A 550 -25.15 6.07 23.20
C ALA A 550 -24.76 4.79 22.44
N ALA A 551 -23.49 4.70 22.05
CA ALA A 551 -22.90 3.52 21.46
C ALA A 551 -21.78 3.01 22.38
N TYR A 552 -21.81 1.70 22.62
CA TYR A 552 -20.84 0.98 23.45
C TYR A 552 -20.20 -0.12 22.63
N GLN A 553 -18.89 -0.29 22.74
CA GLN A 553 -18.19 -1.36 22.03
C GLN A 553 -17.01 -1.87 22.87
N HIS A 554 -16.85 -3.19 22.91
CA HIS A 554 -15.74 -3.85 23.58
C HIS A 554 -15.40 -5.15 22.88
N MET A 555 -14.16 -5.61 23.02
CA MET A 555 -13.80 -6.96 22.60
C MET A 555 -14.30 -7.95 23.67
N ALA A 556 -15.11 -8.92 23.28
CA ALA A 556 -15.71 -9.89 24.19
C ALA A 556 -15.54 -11.31 23.70
N THR A 557 -15.43 -12.23 24.65
CA THR A 557 -15.43 -13.67 24.35
C THR A 557 -16.86 -14.15 24.17
N VAL A 558 -17.20 -14.56 22.95
CA VAL A 558 -18.50 -15.11 22.60
C VAL A 558 -18.28 -16.59 22.18
N GLY A 559 -18.72 -17.50 23.02
CA GLY A 559 -18.42 -18.91 22.86
C GLY A 559 -16.92 -19.19 23.05
N ARG A 560 -16.18 -19.42 21.97
CA ARG A 560 -14.71 -19.62 21.96
C ARG A 560 -13.98 -18.54 21.17
N GLU A 561 -14.70 -17.61 20.60
CA GLU A 561 -14.14 -16.58 19.72
C GLU A 561 -14.14 -15.22 20.44
N THR A 562 -13.07 -14.44 20.25
CA THR A 562 -13.02 -13.06 20.70
C THR A 562 -13.43 -12.16 19.57
N VAL A 563 -14.56 -11.49 19.72
CA VAL A 563 -15.18 -10.66 18.69
C VAL A 563 -15.58 -9.28 19.23
N PRO A 564 -15.65 -8.25 18.38
CA PRO A 564 -16.23 -6.97 18.75
C PRO A 564 -17.70 -7.15 19.17
N LEU A 565 -18.00 -6.89 20.43
CA LEU A 565 -19.33 -6.87 20.97
C LEU A 565 -19.72 -5.43 21.29
N GLY A 566 -20.95 -5.05 20.98
CA GLY A 566 -21.42 -3.70 21.29
C GLY A 566 -22.90 -3.62 21.56
N ALA A 567 -23.31 -2.44 21.98
CA ALA A 567 -24.69 -2.10 22.24
C ALA A 567 -24.96 -0.65 21.84
N TYR A 568 -26.17 -0.39 21.40
CA TYR A 568 -26.67 0.96 21.14
C TYR A 568 -27.88 1.22 22.00
N SER A 569 -28.16 2.49 22.35
CA SER A 569 -29.41 2.89 22.90
C SER A 569 -30.57 2.39 22.02
N HIS A 570 -31.64 1.88 22.63
CA HIS A 570 -32.71 1.23 21.87
C HIS A 570 -33.35 2.11 20.80
N ASN A 571 -33.38 3.41 20.99
CA ASN A 571 -33.90 4.39 20.04
C ASN A 571 -33.04 4.54 18.77
N ALA A 572 -31.76 4.09 18.79
CA ALA A 572 -30.89 4.13 17.65
C ALA A 572 -31.08 2.95 16.67
N LEU A 573 -31.59 1.81 17.20
CA LEU A 573 -31.75 0.61 16.40
C LEU A 573 -32.92 0.76 15.42
N GLY A 574 -32.62 0.68 14.13
CA GLY A 574 -33.56 0.90 13.04
C GLY A 574 -33.75 2.37 12.65
N THR A 575 -33.10 3.32 13.33
CA THR A 575 -33.09 4.76 13.03
C THR A 575 -31.73 5.22 12.59
N ALA A 576 -30.81 5.49 13.47
CA ALA A 576 -29.43 5.84 13.17
C ALA A 576 -28.54 4.61 12.86
N VAL A 577 -28.99 3.41 13.20
CA VAL A 577 -28.28 2.14 12.95
C VAL A 577 -29.17 1.23 12.11
N ARG A 578 -28.86 1.11 10.82
CA ARG A 578 -29.66 0.38 9.81
C ARG A 578 -28.83 -0.55 8.97
N PRO A 579 -28.18 -1.59 9.53
CA PRO A 579 -27.41 -2.52 8.70
C PRO A 579 -28.32 -3.26 7.72
N ALA A 580 -27.73 -3.80 6.68
CA ALA A 580 -28.45 -4.67 5.75
C ALA A 580 -28.89 -5.95 6.47
N MET A 581 -30.17 -6.15 6.64
CA MET A 581 -30.72 -7.31 7.32
C MET A 581 -30.67 -8.54 6.41
N VAL A 582 -30.14 -9.65 6.93
CA VAL A 582 -30.17 -10.96 6.28
C VAL A 582 -31.40 -11.74 6.75
N SER A 583 -31.67 -11.73 8.07
CA SER A 583 -32.84 -12.36 8.66
C SER A 583 -33.15 -11.74 10.02
N GLY A 584 -34.43 -11.73 10.40
CA GLY A 584 -34.90 -11.10 11.64
C GLY A 584 -34.98 -9.57 11.54
N THR A 585 -35.11 -8.89 12.68
CA THR A 585 -35.15 -7.41 12.76
C THR A 585 -34.35 -6.92 13.96
N LEU A 586 -33.66 -5.77 13.83
CA LEU A 586 -32.95 -5.15 14.95
C LEU A 586 -33.90 -4.66 16.07
N ALA A 587 -35.11 -4.33 15.73
CA ALA A 587 -36.13 -3.93 16.73
C ALA A 587 -36.46 -5.06 17.73
N ALA A 588 -36.14 -6.32 17.39
CA ALA A 588 -36.31 -7.47 18.28
C ALA A 588 -35.16 -7.62 19.29
N VAL A 589 -34.06 -6.82 19.16
CA VAL A 589 -32.95 -6.85 20.11
C VAL A 589 -33.38 -6.18 21.41
N GLY A 590 -33.50 -6.98 22.47
CA GLY A 590 -33.89 -6.61 23.82
C GLY A 590 -33.14 -7.45 24.85
N PRO A 591 -33.50 -7.34 26.12
CA PRO A 591 -32.82 -8.13 27.16
C PRO A 591 -32.89 -9.64 26.89
N GLY A 592 -31.74 -10.31 26.99
CA GLY A 592 -31.59 -11.75 26.72
C GLY A 592 -31.55 -12.11 25.23
N THR A 593 -31.38 -11.13 24.31
CA THR A 593 -31.31 -11.37 22.87
C THR A 593 -30.12 -10.66 22.24
N ALA A 594 -29.67 -11.17 21.09
CA ALA A 594 -28.54 -10.63 20.33
C ALA A 594 -28.84 -10.61 18.84
N ALA A 595 -28.17 -9.70 18.15
CA ALA A 595 -28.01 -9.74 16.69
C ALA A 595 -26.56 -10.06 16.34
N VAL A 596 -26.33 -10.83 15.29
CA VAL A 596 -25.01 -11.31 14.90
C VAL A 596 -24.75 -10.94 13.45
N ASP A 597 -23.53 -10.48 13.16
CA ASP A 597 -23.09 -10.29 11.78
C ASP A 597 -22.95 -11.64 11.06
N ILE A 598 -23.29 -11.67 9.78
CA ILE A 598 -23.21 -12.89 8.97
C ILE A 598 -21.80 -13.48 8.93
N SER A 599 -20.74 -12.65 9.01
CA SER A 599 -19.36 -13.09 9.03
C SER A 599 -19.02 -13.94 10.26
N ALA A 600 -19.69 -13.67 11.38
CA ALA A 600 -19.50 -14.41 12.63
C ALA A 600 -20.46 -15.61 12.79
N SER A 601 -21.46 -15.75 11.93
CA SER A 601 -22.43 -16.84 12.04
C SER A 601 -21.80 -18.22 11.96
N ALA A 602 -20.81 -18.40 11.07
CA ALA A 602 -20.08 -19.66 10.91
C ALA A 602 -19.06 -19.92 12.06
N PRO A 603 -18.17 -18.97 12.43
CA PRO A 603 -17.26 -19.14 13.57
C PRO A 603 -18.00 -19.39 14.89
N LEU A 604 -19.09 -18.65 15.14
CA LEU A 604 -19.89 -18.81 16.36
C LEU A 604 -20.87 -19.99 16.30
N HIS A 605 -20.90 -20.73 15.20
CA HIS A 605 -21.81 -21.87 14.98
C HIS A 605 -23.26 -21.54 15.30
N THR A 606 -23.74 -20.33 14.88
CA THR A 606 -25.08 -19.84 15.22
C THR A 606 -25.85 -19.37 13.97
N SER A 607 -27.16 -19.34 14.11
CA SER A 607 -28.11 -18.85 13.10
C SER A 607 -29.30 -18.20 13.80
N LEU A 608 -30.24 -17.65 13.04
CA LEU A 608 -31.46 -17.08 13.60
C LEU A 608 -32.17 -18.11 14.52
N GLY A 609 -32.49 -17.71 15.75
CA GLY A 609 -33.09 -18.56 16.80
C GLY A 609 -32.08 -19.36 17.62
N GLY A 610 -30.80 -19.43 17.22
CA GLY A 610 -29.73 -20.07 17.96
C GLY A 610 -29.36 -19.34 19.25
N MET A 611 -28.56 -19.99 20.09
CA MET A 611 -28.05 -19.42 21.34
C MET A 611 -26.57 -19.16 21.26
N ILE A 612 -26.13 -18.00 21.73
CA ILE A 612 -24.72 -17.67 21.96
C ILE A 612 -24.46 -17.47 23.45
N VAL A 613 -23.23 -17.72 23.87
CA VAL A 613 -22.82 -17.46 25.25
C VAL A 613 -21.81 -16.31 25.22
N VAL A 614 -22.15 -15.22 25.87
CA VAL A 614 -21.29 -14.04 26.02
C VAL A 614 -20.69 -14.06 27.41
N HIS A 615 -19.37 -14.04 27.53
CA HIS A 615 -18.70 -13.97 28.82
C HIS A 615 -18.51 -12.50 29.19
N THR A 616 -19.21 -12.09 30.25
CA THR A 616 -19.13 -10.70 30.74
C THR A 616 -18.34 -10.67 32.07
N PRO A 617 -17.56 -9.62 32.34
CA PRO A 617 -16.73 -9.53 33.55
C PRO A 617 -17.59 -9.51 34.85
N ASP A 618 -18.68 -8.76 34.84
CA ASP A 618 -19.47 -8.49 36.06
C ASP A 618 -20.66 -9.45 36.24
N ALA A 619 -21.29 -9.90 35.14
CA ALA A 619 -22.46 -10.80 35.21
C ALA A 619 -22.12 -12.28 34.91
N GLY A 620 -20.88 -12.59 34.50
CA GLY A 620 -20.44 -13.94 34.12
C GLY A 620 -21.02 -14.36 32.76
N PRO A 621 -21.11 -15.68 32.48
CA PRO A 621 -21.56 -16.17 31.18
C PRO A 621 -23.06 -15.99 30.99
N GLU A 622 -23.47 -15.11 30.07
CA GLU A 622 -24.85 -14.86 29.71
C GLU A 622 -25.25 -15.62 28.44
N ARG A 623 -26.40 -16.29 28.45
CA ARG A 623 -26.96 -16.96 27.27
C ARG A 623 -27.95 -16.05 26.57
N LEU A 624 -27.63 -15.70 25.32
CA LEU A 624 -28.45 -14.79 24.53
C LEU A 624 -28.99 -15.52 23.29
N ARG A 625 -30.26 -15.28 22.96
CA ARG A 625 -30.91 -15.83 21.78
C ARG A 625 -30.65 -14.90 20.57
N VAL A 626 -30.20 -15.44 19.45
CA VAL A 626 -30.04 -14.70 18.21
C VAL A 626 -31.37 -14.42 17.55
N VAL A 627 -31.78 -13.16 17.53
CA VAL A 627 -33.07 -12.68 16.97
C VAL A 627 -32.93 -11.98 15.63
N ALA A 628 -31.67 -11.66 15.24
CA ALA A 628 -31.38 -11.02 13.97
C ALA A 628 -29.99 -11.43 13.46
N VAL A 629 -29.88 -11.57 12.16
CA VAL A 629 -28.62 -11.68 11.45
C VAL A 629 -28.55 -10.54 10.45
N TYR A 630 -27.49 -9.76 10.56
CA TYR A 630 -27.25 -8.62 9.68
C TYR A 630 -25.94 -8.78 8.93
N ASN A 631 -25.77 -7.97 7.92
CA ASN A 631 -24.55 -7.88 7.16
C ASN A 631 -23.99 -6.46 7.32
N SER A 632 -22.96 -6.30 8.11
CA SER A 632 -22.23 -5.03 8.21
C SER A 632 -21.43 -4.72 6.96
N ALA A 633 -21.23 -5.72 6.13
CA ALA A 633 -20.75 -5.76 4.73
C ALA A 633 -19.76 -4.68 4.29
N THR A 634 -18.96 -4.13 5.20
CA THR A 634 -18.06 -3.05 4.82
C THR A 634 -16.73 -3.17 5.51
N TYR A 635 -15.68 -2.94 4.73
CA TYR A 635 -14.35 -2.73 5.26
C TYR A 635 -14.39 -1.60 6.30
N LYS A 636 -14.04 -1.93 7.56
CA LYS A 636 -14.13 -1.02 8.72
C LYS A 636 -15.55 -0.49 9.02
N SER A 637 -16.55 -1.39 9.08
CA SER A 637 -17.85 -1.03 9.62
C SER A 637 -17.72 -0.59 11.08
N PRO A 638 -18.35 0.53 11.49
CA PRO A 638 -18.42 0.91 12.90
C PRO A 638 -19.35 -0.01 13.71
N LEU A 639 -20.11 -0.93 13.06
CA LEU A 639 -20.95 -1.90 13.74
C LEU A 639 -20.13 -3.01 14.37
N PRO A 640 -20.42 -3.38 15.63
CA PRO A 640 -19.80 -4.55 16.26
C PRO A 640 -20.27 -5.84 15.55
N VAL A 641 -19.49 -6.90 15.70
CA VAL A 641 -19.80 -8.21 15.11
C VAL A 641 -20.98 -8.89 15.85
N VAL A 642 -21.10 -8.64 17.15
CA VAL A 642 -22.23 -9.06 17.97
C VAL A 642 -22.85 -7.83 18.61
N LEU A 643 -24.15 -7.66 18.42
CA LEU A 643 -24.91 -6.58 18.99
C LEU A 643 -25.87 -7.13 20.05
N ILE A 644 -25.82 -6.60 21.27
CA ILE A 644 -26.70 -6.96 22.39
C ILE A 644 -27.49 -5.75 22.84
N SER A 645 -28.46 -5.97 23.76
CA SER A 645 -29.21 -4.86 24.34
C SER A 645 -28.30 -3.98 25.21
N ALA A 646 -28.57 -2.67 25.22
CA ALA A 646 -27.83 -1.76 26.11
C ALA A 646 -28.00 -2.14 27.59
N ALA A 647 -29.14 -2.69 27.95
CA ALA A 647 -29.40 -3.14 29.34
C ALA A 647 -28.48 -4.32 29.74
N ASP A 648 -28.30 -5.30 28.85
CA ASP A 648 -27.42 -6.45 29.12
C ASP A 648 -25.97 -6.01 29.13
N TYR A 649 -25.58 -5.12 28.19
CA TYR A 649 -24.23 -4.56 28.14
C TYR A 649 -23.85 -3.80 29.41
N LEU A 650 -24.69 -2.86 29.82
CA LEU A 650 -24.48 -2.06 31.05
C LEU A 650 -24.43 -2.91 32.32
N ARG A 651 -25.19 -4.01 32.38
CA ARG A 651 -25.15 -4.95 33.51
C ARG A 651 -23.87 -5.78 33.51
N GLY A 652 -23.42 -6.22 32.32
CA GLY A 652 -22.29 -7.13 32.18
C GLY A 652 -20.92 -6.46 32.23
N TYR A 653 -20.83 -5.19 31.86
CA TYR A 653 -19.54 -4.47 31.72
C TYR A 653 -19.42 -3.22 32.58
N ARG A 654 -20.52 -2.66 33.09
CA ARG A 654 -20.59 -1.43 33.90
C ARG A 654 -19.64 -0.32 33.40
N PRO A 655 -19.69 0.09 32.12
CA PRO A 655 -18.77 1.07 31.57
C PRO A 655 -18.95 2.42 32.25
N ALA A 656 -17.87 3.22 32.33
CA ALA A 656 -17.90 4.57 32.90
C ALA A 656 -18.74 5.55 32.04
N GLY A 657 -18.96 5.23 30.77
CA GLY A 657 -19.75 5.97 29.78
C GLY A 657 -19.77 5.25 28.44
N PRO A 658 -20.45 5.78 27.43
CA PRO A 658 -20.39 5.25 26.07
C PRO A 658 -19.09 5.62 25.39
N ASP A 659 -18.67 4.78 24.43
CA ASP A 659 -17.48 5.04 23.61
C ASP A 659 -17.76 6.18 22.62
N THR A 660 -19.01 6.28 22.15
CA THR A 660 -19.43 7.26 21.16
C THR A 660 -20.89 7.67 21.42
N VAL A 661 -21.21 8.94 21.15
CA VAL A 661 -22.58 9.43 21.14
C VAL A 661 -22.94 9.85 19.73
N VAL A 662 -23.97 9.23 19.16
CA VAL A 662 -24.51 9.52 17.83
C VAL A 662 -25.68 10.48 17.97
N VAL A 663 -25.73 11.51 17.14
CA VAL A 663 -26.69 12.60 17.22
C VAL A 663 -27.26 12.93 15.85
N ASP A 664 -28.60 13.03 15.78
CA ASP A 664 -29.32 13.54 14.60
C ASP A 664 -30.01 14.86 14.91
N ALA A 665 -29.93 15.80 13.98
CA ALA A 665 -30.62 17.08 14.08
C ALA A 665 -32.13 16.92 13.89
N ALA A 666 -32.91 17.75 14.58
CA ALA A 666 -34.37 17.80 14.38
C ALA A 666 -34.71 18.36 12.99
N SER A 667 -35.76 17.84 12.38
CA SER A 667 -36.23 18.27 11.06
C SER A 667 -36.48 19.80 11.02
N GLY A 668 -35.89 20.48 10.03
CA GLY A 668 -35.98 21.92 9.87
C GLY A 668 -34.94 22.75 10.64
N VAL A 669 -34.09 22.13 11.43
CA VAL A 669 -32.96 22.80 12.11
C VAL A 669 -31.79 22.89 11.16
N SER A 670 -31.17 24.07 11.04
CA SER A 670 -29.97 24.22 10.19
C SER A 670 -28.75 23.49 10.80
N THR A 671 -27.90 22.94 9.95
CA THR A 671 -26.65 22.24 10.36
C THR A 671 -25.78 23.13 11.27
N ALA A 672 -25.73 24.43 11.03
CA ALA A 672 -24.98 25.35 11.89
C ALA A 672 -25.57 25.46 13.31
N ALA A 673 -26.92 25.47 13.42
CA ALA A 673 -27.60 25.57 14.70
C ALA A 673 -27.52 24.26 15.52
N SER A 674 -27.65 23.13 14.88
CA SER A 674 -27.48 21.81 15.54
C SER A 674 -26.03 21.57 15.96
N ARG A 675 -25.05 21.89 15.09
CA ARG A 675 -23.63 21.82 15.43
C ARG A 675 -23.25 22.70 16.61
N ALA A 676 -23.82 23.91 16.70
CA ALA A 676 -23.54 24.81 17.81
C ALA A 676 -24.03 24.23 19.15
N VAL A 677 -25.17 23.53 19.16
CA VAL A 677 -25.67 22.83 20.36
C VAL A 677 -24.73 21.72 20.79
N VAL A 678 -24.31 20.86 19.85
CA VAL A 678 -23.40 19.76 20.18
C VAL A 678 -22.05 20.30 20.64
N ALA A 679 -21.50 21.30 19.93
CA ALA A 679 -20.22 21.95 20.31
C ALA A 679 -20.29 22.61 21.68
N SER A 680 -21.41 23.27 22.03
CA SER A 680 -21.55 23.88 23.36
C SER A 680 -21.63 22.84 24.48
N ALA A 681 -22.23 21.67 24.22
CA ALA A 681 -22.33 20.59 25.21
C ALA A 681 -20.95 20.00 25.55
N ILE A 682 -20.03 19.95 24.60
CA ILE A 682 -18.68 19.41 24.80
C ILE A 682 -17.62 20.47 25.10
N ALA A 683 -17.96 21.77 25.10
CA ALA A 683 -17.00 22.85 25.22
C ALA A 683 -16.15 22.83 26.51
N ALA A 684 -16.65 22.18 27.55
CA ALA A 684 -15.94 22.01 28.83
C ALA A 684 -14.96 20.81 28.83
N ASP A 685 -15.03 19.95 27.83
CA ASP A 685 -14.23 18.72 27.72
C ASP A 685 -13.30 18.80 26.49
N PRO A 686 -12.04 19.20 26.65
CA PRO A 686 -11.12 19.38 25.52
C PRO A 686 -10.80 18.06 24.79
N LEU A 687 -11.02 16.90 25.42
CA LEU A 687 -10.81 15.60 24.83
C LEU A 687 -11.94 15.14 23.89
N LEU A 688 -13.09 15.83 23.89
CA LEU A 688 -14.23 15.45 23.06
C LEU A 688 -14.21 16.20 21.73
N GLU A 689 -14.45 15.48 20.67
CA GLU A 689 -14.54 15.99 19.30
C GLU A 689 -15.93 15.73 18.73
N VAL A 690 -16.44 16.71 17.98
CA VAL A 690 -17.65 16.56 17.16
C VAL A 690 -17.23 16.32 15.73
N GLN A 691 -17.50 15.15 15.22
CA GLN A 691 -17.31 14.79 13.83
C GLN A 691 -18.63 14.74 13.08
N THR A 692 -18.68 15.28 11.88
CA THR A 692 -19.78 15.03 10.95
C THR A 692 -19.55 13.72 10.21
N ALA A 693 -20.61 13.16 9.60
CA ALA A 693 -20.45 12.01 8.72
C ALA A 693 -19.44 12.28 7.59
N ALA A 694 -19.33 13.53 7.11
CA ALA A 694 -18.33 13.93 6.12
C ALA A 694 -16.91 13.91 6.69
N ASP A 695 -16.71 14.40 7.93
CA ASP A 695 -15.39 14.37 8.60
C ASP A 695 -14.94 12.92 8.84
N TYR A 696 -15.84 12.06 9.29
CA TYR A 696 -15.56 10.63 9.51
C TYR A 696 -15.19 9.91 8.21
N LYS A 697 -15.92 10.19 7.10
CA LYS A 697 -15.56 9.69 5.76
C LYS A 697 -14.19 10.19 5.30
N ALA A 698 -13.91 11.49 5.52
CA ALA A 698 -12.62 12.07 5.16
C ALA A 698 -11.47 11.41 5.94
N GLN A 699 -11.65 11.15 7.24
CA GLN A 699 -10.67 10.44 8.06
C GLN A 699 -10.41 9.01 7.58
N LEU A 700 -11.46 8.25 7.24
CA LEU A 700 -11.31 6.90 6.67
C LEU A 700 -10.62 6.94 5.30
N ASN A 701 -10.98 7.90 4.45
CA ASN A 701 -10.42 8.04 3.12
C ASN A 701 -8.96 8.51 3.15
N HIS A 702 -8.55 9.31 4.12
CA HIS A 702 -7.18 9.81 4.23
C HIS A 702 -6.13 8.67 4.29
N SER A 703 -6.43 7.61 5.02
CA SER A 703 -5.55 6.41 5.06
C SER A 703 -5.44 5.72 3.70
N VAL A 704 -6.52 5.75 2.91
CA VAL A 704 -6.57 5.19 1.55
C VAL A 704 -5.84 6.12 0.57
N ASP A 705 -5.98 7.43 0.74
CA ASP A 705 -5.35 8.43 -0.12
C ASP A 705 -3.81 8.38 -0.04
N THR A 706 -3.23 8.18 1.14
CA THR A 706 -1.78 7.99 1.31
C THR A 706 -1.27 6.79 0.50
N ILE A 707 -1.99 5.68 0.52
CA ILE A 707 -1.66 4.49 -0.29
C ILE A 707 -1.76 4.83 -1.79
N LEU A 708 -2.78 5.61 -2.19
CA LEU A 708 -2.95 6.08 -3.56
C LEU A 708 -1.80 6.96 -4.04
N GLU A 709 -1.36 7.88 -3.20
CA GLU A 709 -0.25 8.78 -3.53
C GLU A 709 1.06 8.00 -3.76
N LEU A 710 1.33 6.99 -2.93
CA LEU A 710 2.45 6.08 -3.14
C LEU A 710 2.36 5.35 -4.49
N PHE A 711 1.20 4.76 -4.79
CA PHE A 711 1.01 4.09 -6.08
C PHE A 711 1.02 5.05 -7.26
N ALA A 712 0.50 6.28 -7.12
CA ALA A 712 0.55 7.31 -8.15
C ALA A 712 1.99 7.75 -8.45
N ALA A 713 2.85 7.88 -7.44
CA ALA A 713 4.26 8.20 -7.60
C ALA A 713 5.02 7.07 -8.33
N LEU A 714 4.80 5.81 -7.92
CA LEU A 714 5.37 4.63 -8.59
C LEU A 714 4.89 4.52 -10.03
N LEU A 715 3.63 4.87 -10.29
CA LEU A 715 3.06 4.95 -11.62
C LEU A 715 3.73 6.01 -12.49
N GLY A 716 3.97 7.20 -11.96
CA GLY A 716 4.71 8.24 -12.67
C GLY A 716 6.03 7.72 -13.21
N LEU A 717 6.75 6.93 -12.40
CA LEU A 717 8.00 6.29 -12.82
C LEU A 717 7.79 5.24 -13.92
N ALA A 718 6.74 4.43 -13.83
CA ALA A 718 6.40 3.45 -14.88
C ALA A 718 6.03 4.13 -16.21
N ILE A 719 5.33 5.25 -16.18
CA ILE A 719 5.03 6.08 -17.36
C ILE A 719 6.32 6.63 -17.96
N LEU A 720 7.27 7.09 -17.14
CA LEU A 720 8.58 7.56 -17.63
C LEU A 720 9.32 6.44 -18.36
N ILE A 721 9.37 5.22 -17.83
CA ILE A 721 9.98 4.06 -18.49
C ILE A 721 9.30 3.81 -19.85
N ALA A 722 7.97 3.85 -19.90
CA ALA A 722 7.20 3.68 -21.13
C ALA A 722 7.47 4.78 -22.17
N LEU A 723 7.56 6.04 -21.74
CA LEU A 723 7.92 7.18 -22.60
C LEU A 723 9.30 6.98 -23.28
N PHE A 724 10.29 6.54 -22.51
CA PHE A 724 11.61 6.21 -23.04
C PHE A 724 11.55 5.04 -24.04
N GLY A 725 10.76 4.02 -23.76
CA GLY A 725 10.53 2.91 -24.68
C GLY A 725 9.95 3.37 -26.03
N ILE A 726 8.90 4.20 -26.00
CA ILE A 726 8.28 4.77 -27.20
C ILE A 726 9.28 5.67 -27.96
N SER A 727 9.94 6.58 -27.26
CA SER A 727 10.92 7.51 -27.88
C SER A 727 12.08 6.76 -28.55
N SER A 728 12.60 5.73 -27.89
CA SER A 728 13.68 4.87 -28.43
C SER A 728 13.24 4.16 -29.71
N THR A 729 12.05 3.55 -29.70
CA THR A 729 11.52 2.80 -30.84
C THR A 729 11.15 3.73 -32.02
N LEU A 730 10.59 4.90 -31.74
CA LEU A 730 10.33 5.90 -32.78
C LEU A 730 11.62 6.45 -33.38
N THR A 731 12.65 6.66 -32.57
CA THR A 731 13.96 7.11 -33.07
C THR A 731 14.54 6.09 -34.05
N LEU A 732 14.42 4.80 -33.75
CA LEU A 732 14.81 3.74 -34.66
C LEU A 732 14.00 3.76 -35.93
N SER A 733 12.67 3.80 -35.79
CA SER A 733 11.77 3.87 -36.96
C SER A 733 12.15 5.00 -37.92
N VAL A 734 12.54 6.14 -37.38
CA VAL A 734 13.02 7.29 -38.18
C VAL A 734 14.33 6.95 -38.91
N ILE A 735 15.29 6.32 -38.23
CA ILE A 735 16.60 5.96 -38.82
C ILE A 735 16.41 4.90 -39.90
N GLU A 736 15.63 3.84 -39.66
CA GLU A 736 15.36 2.77 -40.63
C GLU A 736 14.64 3.27 -41.88
N ARG A 737 13.75 4.26 -41.70
CA ARG A 737 12.92 4.83 -42.77
C ARG A 737 13.43 6.18 -43.30
N THR A 738 14.73 6.49 -43.08
CA THR A 738 15.32 7.75 -43.53
C THR A 738 15.21 7.87 -45.06
N ARG A 739 15.45 6.78 -45.80
CA ARG A 739 15.32 6.73 -47.27
C ARG A 739 13.85 6.90 -47.72
N GLU A 740 12.88 6.19 -47.12
CA GLU A 740 11.47 6.37 -47.44
C GLU A 740 11.00 7.80 -47.15
N SER A 741 11.44 8.37 -46.00
CA SER A 741 11.13 9.74 -45.62
C SER A 741 11.76 10.76 -46.59
N ALA A 742 12.97 10.50 -47.08
CA ALA A 742 13.62 11.31 -48.11
C ALA A 742 12.87 11.24 -49.45
N LEU A 743 12.43 10.05 -49.86
CA LEU A 743 11.68 9.80 -51.07
C LEU A 743 10.29 10.51 -51.02
N LEU A 744 9.58 10.40 -49.91
CA LEU A 744 8.32 11.14 -49.72
C LEU A 744 8.51 12.66 -49.79
N ARG A 745 9.64 13.18 -49.25
CA ARG A 745 9.99 14.59 -49.36
C ARG A 745 10.35 15.01 -50.75
N ALA A 746 11.06 14.14 -51.50
CA ALA A 746 11.35 14.38 -52.92
C ALA A 746 10.09 14.41 -53.77
N LEU A 747 9.03 13.63 -53.37
CA LEU A 747 7.69 13.64 -53.99
C LEU A 747 6.83 14.80 -53.52
N GLY A 748 7.34 15.77 -52.71
CA GLY A 748 6.64 16.99 -52.34
C GLY A 748 6.10 17.03 -50.91
N LEU A 749 6.36 16.02 -50.07
CA LEU A 749 5.94 16.05 -48.66
C LEU A 749 6.74 17.13 -47.90
N THR A 750 6.07 18.08 -47.24
CA THR A 750 6.73 19.14 -46.48
C THR A 750 7.29 18.60 -45.14
N ARG A 751 8.29 19.32 -44.59
CA ARG A 751 8.85 19.00 -43.24
C ARG A 751 7.76 18.96 -42.15
N GLY A 752 6.78 19.87 -42.24
CA GLY A 752 5.65 19.96 -41.31
C GLY A 752 4.70 18.75 -41.42
N GLN A 753 4.44 18.29 -42.64
CA GLN A 753 3.60 17.12 -42.88
C GLN A 753 4.26 15.83 -42.39
N LEU A 754 5.58 15.65 -42.63
CA LEU A 754 6.35 14.50 -42.11
C LEU A 754 6.33 14.49 -40.57
N ARG A 755 6.55 15.65 -39.93
CA ARG A 755 6.47 15.77 -38.48
C ARG A 755 5.07 15.41 -37.96
N ARG A 756 3.99 15.95 -38.57
CA ARG A 756 2.60 15.62 -38.19
C ARG A 756 2.31 14.13 -38.37
N MET A 757 2.78 13.50 -39.43
CA MET A 757 2.60 12.04 -39.67
C MET A 757 3.22 11.22 -38.52
N LEU A 758 4.47 11.51 -38.13
CA LEU A 758 5.14 10.79 -37.02
C LEU A 758 4.46 11.04 -35.66
N LEU A 759 3.97 12.26 -35.41
CA LEU A 759 3.22 12.57 -34.22
C LEU A 759 1.88 11.83 -34.19
N CYS A 760 1.16 11.73 -35.32
CA CYS A 760 -0.06 10.92 -35.43
C CYS A 760 0.21 9.44 -35.19
N GLU A 761 1.31 8.90 -35.73
CA GLU A 761 1.70 7.50 -35.49
C GLU A 761 1.92 7.23 -34.00
N ALA A 762 2.59 8.13 -33.29
CA ALA A 762 2.82 8.01 -31.85
C ALA A 762 1.53 8.11 -31.01
N VAL A 763 0.66 9.04 -31.36
CA VAL A 763 -0.65 9.17 -30.68
C VAL A 763 -1.49 7.91 -30.90
N LEU A 764 -1.53 7.37 -32.12
CA LEU A 764 -2.25 6.13 -32.41
C LEU A 764 -1.73 4.95 -31.59
N MET A 765 -0.40 4.84 -31.42
CA MET A 765 0.21 3.81 -30.56
C MET A 765 -0.12 4.04 -29.08
N ALA A 766 -0.10 5.28 -28.60
CA ALA A 766 -0.43 5.61 -27.23
C ALA A 766 -1.92 5.33 -26.90
N VAL A 767 -2.82 5.68 -27.82
CA VAL A 767 -4.26 5.41 -27.68
C VAL A 767 -4.53 3.90 -27.75
N LEU A 768 -3.83 3.16 -28.62
CA LEU A 768 -3.92 1.69 -28.65
C LEU A 768 -3.51 1.11 -27.29
N ALA A 769 -2.39 1.58 -26.72
CA ALA A 769 -1.93 1.15 -25.41
C ALA A 769 -2.95 1.49 -24.31
N ALA A 770 -3.59 2.66 -24.40
CA ALA A 770 -4.64 3.07 -23.46
C ALA A 770 -5.86 2.15 -23.54
N VAL A 771 -6.34 1.85 -24.72
CA VAL A 771 -7.52 0.97 -24.92
C VAL A 771 -7.23 -0.43 -24.36
N LEU A 772 -6.07 -1.00 -24.68
CA LEU A 772 -5.66 -2.32 -24.19
C LEU A 772 -5.38 -2.32 -22.68
N GLY A 773 -4.70 -1.28 -22.19
CA GLY A 773 -4.34 -1.15 -20.77
C GLY A 773 -5.57 -0.92 -19.88
N ILE A 774 -6.46 -0.02 -20.27
CA ILE A 774 -7.71 0.24 -19.54
C ILE A 774 -8.61 -1.00 -19.58
N GLY A 775 -8.74 -1.66 -20.73
CA GLY A 775 -9.56 -2.87 -20.84
C GLY A 775 -9.06 -4.01 -19.94
N LEU A 776 -7.75 -4.31 -20.01
CA LEU A 776 -7.15 -5.36 -19.19
C LEU A 776 -7.12 -4.97 -17.69
N GLY A 777 -6.78 -3.72 -17.39
CA GLY A 777 -6.75 -3.21 -16.02
C GLY A 777 -8.13 -3.21 -15.35
N SER A 778 -9.18 -2.83 -16.09
CA SER A 778 -10.55 -2.92 -15.59
C SER A 778 -10.98 -4.35 -15.34
N ALA A 779 -10.66 -5.29 -16.26
CA ALA A 779 -10.99 -6.71 -16.08
C ALA A 779 -10.32 -7.29 -14.81
N PHE A 780 -9.02 -7.01 -14.61
CA PHE A 780 -8.31 -7.44 -13.41
C PHE A 780 -8.72 -6.67 -12.16
N GLY A 781 -9.10 -5.40 -12.29
CA GLY A 781 -9.66 -4.61 -11.21
C GLY A 781 -10.95 -5.22 -10.67
N VAL A 782 -11.86 -5.60 -11.57
CA VAL A 782 -13.10 -6.31 -11.23
C VAL A 782 -12.80 -7.64 -10.52
N ALA A 783 -11.87 -8.44 -11.08
CA ALA A 783 -11.47 -9.70 -10.48
C ALA A 783 -10.85 -9.52 -9.08
N MET A 784 -10.02 -8.49 -8.89
CA MET A 784 -9.39 -8.19 -7.62
C MET A 784 -10.40 -7.70 -6.57
N VAL A 785 -11.35 -6.86 -6.96
CA VAL A 785 -12.46 -6.41 -6.08
C VAL A 785 -13.29 -7.61 -5.63
N HIS A 786 -13.54 -8.57 -6.52
CA HIS A 786 -14.25 -9.80 -6.17
C HIS A 786 -13.45 -10.68 -5.21
N ALA A 787 -12.16 -10.89 -5.48
CA ALA A 787 -11.27 -11.64 -4.59
C ALA A 787 -11.15 -10.99 -3.20
N LEU A 788 -11.04 -9.66 -3.15
CA LEU A 788 -10.99 -8.89 -1.90
C LEU A 788 -12.32 -8.99 -1.13
N SER A 789 -13.45 -8.96 -1.83
CA SER A 789 -14.78 -9.20 -1.22
C SER A 789 -14.89 -10.60 -0.61
N SER A 790 -14.31 -11.61 -1.25
CA SER A 790 -14.28 -12.99 -0.73
C SER A 790 -13.35 -13.13 0.47
N TYR A 791 -12.23 -12.39 0.48
CA TYR A 791 -11.27 -12.38 1.57
C TYR A 791 -11.78 -11.65 2.82
N SER A 792 -12.42 -10.50 2.65
CA SER A 792 -12.88 -9.63 3.75
C SER A 792 -14.26 -10.01 4.30
N SER A 793 -14.88 -11.08 3.82
CA SER A 793 -16.25 -11.49 4.15
C SER A 793 -17.30 -10.39 3.91
N GLY A 794 -16.92 -9.28 3.27
CA GLY A 794 -17.77 -8.14 2.96
C GLY A 794 -17.94 -7.92 1.45
N ARG A 795 -19.14 -7.54 1.00
CA ARG A 795 -19.36 -7.19 -0.41
C ARG A 795 -18.84 -5.80 -0.71
N ILE A 796 -17.73 -5.71 -1.45
CA ILE A 796 -17.24 -4.44 -1.98
C ILE A 796 -18.02 -4.12 -3.27
N ALA A 797 -18.72 -2.98 -3.29
CA ALA A 797 -19.48 -2.53 -4.45
C ALA A 797 -18.51 -2.12 -5.58
N LEU A 798 -18.63 -2.75 -6.73
CA LEU A 798 -17.80 -2.43 -7.89
C LEU A 798 -18.07 -0.98 -8.35
N SER A 799 -17.02 -0.20 -8.43
CA SER A 799 -17.06 1.17 -8.97
C SER A 799 -15.96 1.36 -10.02
N ILE A 800 -16.36 1.71 -11.23
CA ILE A 800 -15.42 2.02 -12.30
C ILE A 800 -15.32 3.55 -12.42
N PRO A 801 -14.14 4.13 -12.16
CA PRO A 801 -13.95 5.58 -12.14
C PRO A 801 -13.73 6.12 -13.56
N TYR A 802 -14.80 6.24 -14.37
CA TYR A 802 -14.73 6.62 -15.79
C TYR A 802 -13.98 7.93 -16.03
N GLN A 803 -14.12 8.92 -15.14
CA GLN A 803 -13.43 10.21 -15.26
C GLN A 803 -11.91 10.05 -15.13
N GLN A 804 -11.45 9.28 -14.13
CA GLN A 804 -10.02 9.01 -13.94
C GLN A 804 -9.45 8.19 -15.11
N LEU A 805 -10.20 7.20 -15.63
CA LEU A 805 -9.80 6.41 -16.78
C LEU A 805 -9.69 7.24 -18.06
N ALA A 806 -10.62 8.17 -18.28
CA ALA A 806 -10.55 9.13 -19.39
C ALA A 806 -9.33 10.05 -19.27
N LEU A 807 -9.04 10.55 -18.06
CA LEU A 807 -7.85 11.36 -17.77
C LEU A 807 -6.56 10.56 -18.03
N CYS A 808 -6.48 9.30 -17.59
CA CYS A 808 -5.36 8.41 -17.86
C CYS A 808 -5.14 8.18 -19.37
N ALA A 809 -6.21 8.02 -20.14
CA ALA A 809 -6.14 7.92 -21.61
C ALA A 809 -5.61 9.21 -22.24
N LEU A 810 -6.05 10.38 -21.77
CA LEU A 810 -5.55 11.68 -22.23
C LEU A 810 -4.09 11.92 -21.89
N ILE A 811 -3.68 11.59 -20.65
CA ILE A 811 -2.28 11.68 -20.21
C ILE A 811 -1.41 10.75 -21.06
N SER A 812 -1.87 9.53 -21.32
CA SER A 812 -1.18 8.58 -22.19
C SER A 812 -0.99 9.10 -23.61
N ALA A 813 -2.04 9.69 -24.21
CA ALA A 813 -1.96 10.30 -25.53
C ALA A 813 -0.97 11.48 -25.55
N GLY A 814 -1.01 12.33 -24.51
CA GLY A 814 -0.06 13.44 -24.32
C GLY A 814 1.38 12.96 -24.16
N ALA A 815 1.57 11.91 -23.38
CA ALA A 815 2.86 11.26 -23.18
C ALA A 815 3.43 10.71 -24.50
N GLY A 816 2.61 10.00 -25.28
CA GLY A 816 2.99 9.52 -26.62
C GLY A 816 3.39 10.66 -27.56
N LEU A 817 2.64 11.76 -27.52
CA LEU A 817 2.95 12.97 -28.29
C LEU A 817 4.32 13.54 -27.89
N LEU A 818 4.58 13.71 -26.58
CA LEU A 818 5.85 14.23 -26.06
C LEU A 818 7.04 13.34 -26.42
N ALA A 819 6.90 12.00 -26.29
CA ALA A 819 7.93 11.04 -26.66
C ALA A 819 8.34 11.13 -28.14
N ALA A 820 7.39 11.50 -29.01
CA ALA A 820 7.60 11.59 -30.44
C ALA A 820 8.17 12.94 -30.93
N VAL A 821 8.13 14.01 -30.13
CA VAL A 821 8.55 15.36 -30.55
C VAL A 821 10.01 15.38 -31.00
N MET A 822 10.91 14.77 -30.22
CA MET A 822 12.36 14.77 -30.51
C MET A 822 12.71 13.91 -31.74
N PRO A 823 12.24 12.66 -31.88
CA PRO A 823 12.42 11.85 -33.07
C PRO A 823 11.86 12.52 -34.34
N ALA A 824 10.65 13.07 -34.25
CA ALA A 824 9.99 13.71 -35.38
C ALA A 824 10.72 15.00 -35.84
N ARG A 825 11.29 15.79 -34.91
CA ARG A 825 12.11 16.95 -35.25
C ARG A 825 13.42 16.52 -35.94
N ARG A 826 14.07 15.43 -35.49
CA ARG A 826 15.28 14.90 -36.13
C ARG A 826 15.01 14.40 -37.54
N ALA A 827 13.93 13.63 -37.74
CA ALA A 827 13.52 13.16 -39.06
C ALA A 827 13.25 14.31 -40.05
N ALA A 828 12.59 15.36 -39.62
CA ALA A 828 12.26 16.52 -40.46
C ALA A 828 13.49 17.37 -40.85
N ARG A 829 14.61 17.29 -40.08
CA ARG A 829 15.84 18.05 -40.35
C ARG A 829 16.85 17.32 -41.21
N THR A 830 16.72 16.01 -41.43
CA THR A 830 17.64 15.21 -42.25
C THR A 830 17.63 15.71 -43.71
N SER A 831 18.79 15.92 -44.31
CA SER A 831 18.93 16.33 -45.72
C SER A 831 18.46 15.22 -46.67
N VAL A 832 17.70 15.55 -47.69
CA VAL A 832 17.24 14.59 -48.72
C VAL A 832 18.47 14.05 -49.51
N VAL A 833 19.42 14.92 -49.81
CA VAL A 833 20.64 14.58 -50.60
C VAL A 833 21.53 13.60 -49.82
N THR A 834 21.80 13.87 -48.53
CA THR A 834 22.64 12.96 -47.72
C THR A 834 21.94 11.62 -47.44
N ALA A 835 20.62 11.63 -47.26
CA ALA A 835 19.87 10.39 -47.05
C ALA A 835 19.80 9.50 -48.31
N MET A 836 19.99 10.04 -49.49
CA MET A 836 20.05 9.30 -50.75
C MET A 836 21.49 8.94 -51.17
N ALA A 837 22.51 9.67 -50.69
CA ALA A 837 23.90 9.44 -51.00
C ALA A 837 24.60 8.36 -50.13
N ASP A 838 24.16 8.17 -48.89
CA ASP A 838 24.67 7.16 -47.96
C ASP A 838 24.15 5.72 -48.24
N SER A 839 23.58 5.50 -49.38
CA SER A 839 23.12 4.25 -49.93
C SER A 839 24.08 3.75 -51.00
#